data_7f19cb1ffe74f23c12d416ee0521cc12
#
_entry.id   7f19cb1ffe74f23c12d416ee0521cc12
#
_cell.length_a   1.000
_cell.length_b   1.000
_cell.length_c   1.000
_cell.angle_alpha   90.00
_cell.angle_beta   90.00
_cell.angle_gamma   90.00
#
_symmetry.space_group_name_H-M   'P 1'
#
loop_
_entity.id
_entity.type
_entity.pdbx_description
1 polymer ?
#
loop_
_entity_poly.entity_id
_entity_poly.type
_entity_poly.pdbx_seq_one_letter_code
_entity_poly.pdbx_strand_id
1 'polypeptide(L)'
;MTATARFRAPGWYRAAISLPIAFGFATALVTAVRALYGWDPILDWTAIGTVSMIAMPLAFLVGIGCFDYWFGWAVGKPTVPDDHSSHGATSWKDYFKVNTDHKVIGIQYIVTTFLFFILGGLMAMLIRAELAQPGTQFVDPNTYNGLFSVHASLMIFLFIIPVFAGIANYVVPLMIGAPDMAFPRLNALSFWLLPTAGVMMVASFFADGGAFATGWTAYAPLSTETPFGQQFFTLGVQFAGASSIATALNFLVTIITMRAPGMTFWRMPLMVWAQFTTSLLVVIATPFIAGSQFFVLLDRSLGTDFFTAGSGGDVLMYQHVFWFYSHPAVYIMMLPGFGIVSEVISTHARKPVFGYRMMAFSLVAIVILGFTVWAHHMFVSGMFSWLRVPMMITTMLIAVPTGVKIFSWLGTLWRGAIHLTTPMLFALGFITMFTLGGISGIMLAVIPVVIHVSDTYFVVAHIHYVLFGGSVFTIFAGIYHWFPKMTGRMYDESLGKLHFWLSFVFFNLTFGPMHFVGVDGMPRRVADYADQFATLNAIISVSSFLFGLSFLIFLYNMIASWRHGPKAAGNPWRAHSIEWQVSSPPPIFNFDEVPTVVGGPYEYGVPGAVHAVFGDKKAPVGAAHGPAPTPAGGGDPPPSEP
;
A
#
# COMPACT_ATOMS: atom_id res chain seq x y z
N MET A 1 -15.89 36.67 1.27
CA MET A 1 -14.98 36.07 0.25
C MET A 1 -14.42 37.22 -0.56
N THR A 2 -13.19 37.58 -0.32
CA THR A 2 -12.51 38.69 -0.97
C THR A 2 -12.21 38.36 -2.45
N ALA A 3 -12.16 39.36 -3.33
CA ALA A 3 -11.97 39.22 -4.77
C ALA A 3 -10.73 38.39 -5.18
N THR A 4 -9.74 38.25 -4.32
CA THR A 4 -8.54 37.42 -4.49
C THR A 4 -8.83 35.91 -4.50
N ALA A 5 -9.95 35.44 -3.93
CA ALA A 5 -10.34 34.02 -3.97
C ALA A 5 -10.92 33.61 -5.34
N ARG A 6 -11.36 34.55 -6.17
CA ARG A 6 -11.94 34.27 -7.49
C ARG A 6 -10.91 33.98 -8.59
N PHE A 7 -9.65 34.36 -8.42
CA PHE A 7 -8.59 34.15 -9.43
C PHE A 7 -7.74 32.90 -9.24
N ARG A 8 -7.98 32.11 -8.20
CA ARG A 8 -7.45 30.73 -8.15
C ARG A 8 -8.36 29.85 -9.02
N ALA A 9 -8.18 29.98 -10.34
CA ALA A 9 -8.76 29.03 -11.28
C ALA A 9 -8.43 27.61 -10.81
N PRO A 10 -9.35 26.63 -10.91
CA PRO A 10 -9.03 25.24 -10.61
C PRO A 10 -7.76 24.89 -11.37
N GLY A 11 -6.79 24.29 -10.68
CA GLY A 11 -5.44 24.03 -11.23
C GLY A 11 -5.43 23.23 -12.54
N TRP A 12 -6.50 22.51 -12.84
CA TRP A 12 -6.71 21.78 -14.10
C TRP A 12 -6.59 22.63 -15.36
N TYR A 13 -7.08 23.88 -15.35
CA TYR A 13 -6.93 24.78 -16.51
C TYR A 13 -5.46 25.14 -16.73
N ARG A 14 -4.73 25.45 -15.64
CA ARG A 14 -3.28 25.72 -15.73
C ARG A 14 -2.51 24.49 -16.15
N ALA A 15 -2.88 23.29 -15.65
CA ALA A 15 -2.29 22.03 -16.05
C ALA A 15 -2.49 21.76 -17.55
N ALA A 16 -3.69 22.00 -18.08
CA ALA A 16 -3.97 21.85 -19.51
C ALA A 16 -3.10 22.75 -20.41
N ILE A 17 -2.68 23.92 -19.90
CA ILE A 17 -1.76 24.83 -20.62
C ILE A 17 -0.31 24.42 -20.43
N SER A 18 0.08 24.04 -19.20
CA SER A 18 1.49 23.72 -18.88
C SER A 18 1.98 22.44 -19.56
N LEU A 19 1.12 21.46 -19.78
CA LEU A 19 1.50 20.19 -20.44
C LEU A 19 2.01 20.39 -21.89
N PRO A 20 1.30 21.07 -22.81
CA PRO A 20 1.81 21.34 -24.15
C PRO A 20 3.08 22.20 -24.13
N ILE A 21 3.18 23.17 -23.22
CA ILE A 21 4.40 23.99 -23.06
C ILE A 21 5.57 23.12 -22.67
N ALA A 22 5.41 22.20 -21.73
CA ALA A 22 6.46 21.29 -21.31
C ALA A 22 6.89 20.33 -22.42
N PHE A 23 5.94 19.84 -23.22
CA PHE A 23 6.26 19.02 -24.39
C PHE A 23 7.06 19.81 -25.42
N GLY A 24 6.64 21.04 -25.73
CA GLY A 24 7.37 21.94 -26.63
C GLY A 24 8.78 22.27 -26.12
N PHE A 25 8.92 22.50 -24.81
CA PHE A 25 10.22 22.72 -24.18
C PHE A 25 11.12 21.47 -24.29
N ALA A 26 10.60 20.28 -23.99
CA ALA A 26 11.35 19.02 -24.11
C ALA A 26 11.82 18.79 -25.56
N THR A 27 10.93 19.04 -26.53
CA THR A 27 11.26 18.95 -27.96
C THR A 27 12.37 19.92 -28.34
N ALA A 28 12.25 21.19 -27.97
CA ALA A 28 13.25 22.21 -28.27
C ALA A 28 14.61 21.90 -27.59
N LEU A 29 14.59 21.49 -26.34
CA LEU A 29 15.80 21.12 -25.57
C LEU A 29 16.55 19.96 -26.23
N VAL A 30 15.85 18.84 -26.51
CA VAL A 30 16.47 17.65 -27.11
C VAL A 30 17.01 17.99 -28.50
N THR A 31 16.23 18.65 -29.32
CA THR A 31 16.64 19.08 -30.69
C THR A 31 17.89 19.97 -30.64
N ALA A 32 17.91 20.96 -29.74
CA ALA A 32 19.04 21.87 -29.60
C ALA A 32 20.32 21.13 -29.13
N VAL A 33 20.20 20.25 -28.13
CA VAL A 33 21.34 19.44 -27.63
C VAL A 33 21.89 18.55 -28.74
N ARG A 34 21.03 17.81 -29.45
CA ARG A 34 21.46 16.90 -30.52
C ARG A 34 22.09 17.66 -31.67
N ALA A 35 21.54 18.81 -32.06
CA ALA A 35 22.14 19.69 -33.08
C ALA A 35 23.53 20.21 -32.65
N LEU A 36 23.67 20.60 -31.38
CA LEU A 36 24.95 21.09 -30.82
C LEU A 36 26.07 20.04 -30.87
N TYR A 37 25.71 18.79 -30.58
CA TYR A 37 26.66 17.66 -30.59
C TYR A 37 26.76 16.92 -31.93
N GLY A 38 25.97 17.33 -32.95
CA GLY A 38 25.97 16.68 -34.26
C GLY A 38 25.39 15.24 -34.22
N TRP A 39 24.45 14.98 -33.35
CA TRP A 39 23.81 13.65 -33.23
C TRP A 39 22.62 13.53 -34.19
N ASP A 40 22.65 12.56 -35.08
CA ASP A 40 21.55 12.25 -36.00
C ASP A 40 20.70 11.09 -35.46
N PRO A 41 19.36 11.08 -35.68
CA PRO A 41 18.57 12.21 -36.22
C PRO A 41 18.47 13.37 -35.24
N ILE A 42 18.53 14.61 -35.67
CA ILE A 42 18.38 15.80 -34.81
C ILE A 42 17.04 15.76 -34.05
N LEU A 43 15.96 15.38 -34.74
CA LEU A 43 14.62 15.17 -34.19
C LEU A 43 14.44 13.69 -33.83
N ASP A 44 14.83 13.31 -32.60
CA ASP A 44 14.74 11.95 -32.06
C ASP A 44 13.54 11.83 -31.12
N TRP A 45 12.50 11.14 -31.58
CA TRP A 45 11.26 10.98 -30.82
C TRP A 45 11.41 10.15 -29.54
N THR A 46 12.38 9.22 -29.49
CA THR A 46 12.67 8.45 -28.28
C THR A 46 13.25 9.35 -27.18
N ALA A 47 14.25 10.16 -27.53
CA ALA A 47 14.85 11.11 -26.59
C ALA A 47 13.84 12.21 -26.17
N ILE A 48 13.07 12.76 -27.14
CA ILE A 48 12.01 13.73 -26.86
C ILE A 48 10.96 13.13 -25.93
N GLY A 49 10.50 11.90 -26.18
CA GLY A 49 9.55 11.19 -25.34
C GLY A 49 10.08 10.98 -23.93
N THR A 50 11.34 10.55 -23.77
CA THR A 50 11.97 10.35 -22.45
C THR A 50 12.03 11.65 -21.65
N VAL A 51 12.49 12.76 -22.26
CA VAL A 51 12.54 14.07 -21.60
C VAL A 51 11.13 14.60 -21.31
N SER A 52 10.18 14.38 -22.21
CA SER A 52 8.77 14.76 -22.02
C SER A 52 8.13 14.03 -20.85
N MET A 53 8.44 12.76 -20.64
CA MET A 53 7.96 11.97 -19.48
C MET A 53 8.51 12.46 -18.13
N ILE A 54 9.51 13.32 -18.13
CA ILE A 54 9.98 14.05 -16.93
C ILE A 54 9.33 15.42 -16.86
N ALA A 55 9.42 16.18 -17.97
CA ALA A 55 8.98 17.58 -18.01
C ALA A 55 7.45 17.74 -17.86
N MET A 56 6.65 16.91 -18.52
CA MET A 56 5.19 17.01 -18.46
C MET A 56 4.61 16.69 -17.06
N PRO A 57 5.01 15.63 -16.36
CA PRO A 57 4.59 15.40 -14.99
C PRO A 57 4.95 16.55 -14.03
N LEU A 58 6.16 17.09 -14.13
CA LEU A 58 6.56 18.25 -13.33
C LEU A 58 5.72 19.48 -13.67
N ALA A 59 5.47 19.74 -14.95
CA ALA A 59 4.60 20.82 -15.39
C ALA A 59 3.15 20.63 -14.96
N PHE A 60 2.65 19.40 -14.93
CA PHE A 60 1.34 19.09 -14.36
C PHE A 60 1.26 19.49 -12.88
N LEU A 61 2.25 19.09 -12.06
CA LEU A 61 2.31 19.42 -10.64
C LEU A 61 2.39 20.94 -10.39
N VAL A 62 3.14 21.66 -11.23
CA VAL A 62 3.16 23.14 -11.22
C VAL A 62 1.79 23.70 -11.62
N GLY A 63 1.20 23.19 -12.70
CA GLY A 63 -0.10 23.62 -13.22
C GLY A 63 -1.23 23.41 -12.22
N ILE A 64 -1.32 22.24 -11.58
CA ILE A 64 -2.35 21.93 -10.57
C ILE A 64 -2.21 22.77 -9.30
N GLY A 65 -1.02 23.35 -9.05
CA GLY A 65 -0.76 24.27 -7.94
C GLY A 65 -0.01 23.70 -6.75
N CYS A 66 0.62 22.53 -6.89
CA CYS A 66 1.39 21.92 -5.80
C CYS A 66 2.54 22.81 -5.31
N PHE A 67 3.13 23.62 -6.19
CA PHE A 67 4.29 24.48 -5.90
C PHE A 67 3.94 25.95 -5.66
N ASP A 68 2.67 26.36 -5.74
CA ASP A 68 2.25 27.78 -5.65
C ASP A 68 2.74 28.47 -4.36
N TYR A 69 2.71 27.77 -3.24
CA TYR A 69 3.17 28.30 -1.97
C TYR A 69 4.69 28.53 -1.94
N TRP A 70 5.45 27.51 -2.33
CA TRP A 70 6.93 27.60 -2.32
C TRP A 70 7.44 28.62 -3.34
N PHE A 71 6.79 28.70 -4.51
CA PHE A 71 7.09 29.74 -5.49
C PHE A 71 6.77 31.13 -4.95
N GLY A 72 5.60 31.30 -4.30
CA GLY A 72 5.23 32.55 -3.64
C GLY A 72 6.27 32.98 -2.60
N TRP A 73 6.73 32.05 -1.77
CA TRP A 73 7.79 32.28 -0.79
C TRP A 73 9.13 32.69 -1.44
N ALA A 74 9.54 31.98 -2.50
CA ALA A 74 10.80 32.24 -3.20
C ALA A 74 10.83 33.65 -3.87
N VAL A 75 9.68 34.18 -4.27
CA VAL A 75 9.56 35.55 -4.82
C VAL A 75 9.24 36.62 -3.76
N GLY A 76 9.41 36.30 -2.49
CA GLY A 76 9.32 37.23 -1.37
C GLY A 76 7.88 37.57 -0.93
N LYS A 77 6.85 36.78 -1.27
CA LYS A 77 5.51 36.96 -0.71
C LYS A 77 5.51 36.59 0.77
N PRO A 78 4.83 37.39 1.64
CA PRO A 78 4.73 37.07 3.04
C PRO A 78 4.12 35.68 3.23
N THR A 79 4.73 34.85 4.07
CA THR A 79 4.15 33.58 4.49
C THR A 79 3.17 33.83 5.63
N VAL A 80 2.01 33.21 5.55
CA VAL A 80 1.07 33.15 6.68
C VAL A 80 1.32 31.82 7.38
N PRO A 81 1.82 31.80 8.64
CA PRO A 81 2.16 30.56 9.34
C PRO A 81 0.97 29.59 9.41
N ASP A 82 -0.24 30.10 9.64
CA ASP A 82 -1.47 29.33 9.75
C ASP A 82 -2.37 29.50 8.50
N ASP A 83 -1.81 29.32 7.30
CA ASP A 83 -2.59 29.41 6.05
C ASP A 83 -3.45 28.15 5.86
N HIS A 84 -4.70 28.25 6.29
CA HIS A 84 -5.73 27.22 6.12
C HIS A 84 -6.60 27.41 4.87
N SER A 85 -6.21 28.25 3.93
CA SER A 85 -7.02 28.59 2.74
C SER A 85 -7.34 27.41 1.83
N SER A 86 -6.58 26.31 1.91
CA SER A 86 -6.80 25.06 1.16
C SER A 86 -7.13 23.87 2.07
N HIS A 87 -7.60 24.11 3.30
CA HIS A 87 -7.85 23.07 4.29
C HIS A 87 -9.36 22.74 4.35
N GLY A 88 -9.67 21.43 4.46
CA GLY A 88 -11.03 20.91 4.50
C GLY A 88 -11.69 20.77 3.13
N ALA A 89 -12.85 20.11 3.10
CA ALA A 89 -13.70 19.96 1.94
C ALA A 89 -15.13 20.36 2.28
N THR A 90 -15.69 21.29 1.51
CA THR A 90 -17.09 21.72 1.61
C THR A 90 -17.93 21.19 0.44
N SER A 91 -17.26 20.71 -0.61
CA SER A 91 -17.86 20.19 -1.84
C SER A 91 -17.04 19.01 -2.36
N TRP A 92 -17.69 18.11 -3.11
CA TRP A 92 -17.00 17.02 -3.82
C TRP A 92 -15.90 17.52 -4.77
N LYS A 93 -16.00 18.76 -5.28
CA LYS A 93 -14.99 19.41 -6.13
C LYS A 93 -13.67 19.66 -5.41
N ASP A 94 -13.67 19.73 -4.09
CA ASP A 94 -12.47 20.00 -3.30
C ASP A 94 -11.53 18.78 -3.26
N TYR A 95 -12.05 17.59 -3.52
CA TYR A 95 -11.25 16.36 -3.70
C TYR A 95 -10.49 16.31 -5.05
N PHE A 96 -10.75 17.22 -5.98
CA PHE A 96 -10.06 17.35 -7.27
C PHE A 96 -9.12 18.56 -7.33
N LYS A 97 -8.76 19.12 -6.18
CA LYS A 97 -7.83 20.23 -6.03
C LYS A 97 -6.68 19.86 -5.11
N VAL A 98 -5.62 20.66 -5.15
CA VAL A 98 -4.60 20.62 -4.10
C VAL A 98 -5.25 21.02 -2.78
N ASN A 99 -5.20 20.15 -1.80
CA ASN A 99 -5.77 20.33 -0.47
C ASN A 99 -4.71 19.98 0.57
N THR A 100 -4.74 20.65 1.72
CA THR A 100 -3.77 20.45 2.79
C THR A 100 -4.32 19.67 3.98
N ASP A 101 -5.62 19.39 4.03
CA ASP A 101 -6.25 18.57 5.08
C ASP A 101 -5.90 17.10 4.88
N HIS A 102 -5.28 16.49 5.87
CA HIS A 102 -4.90 15.08 5.84
C HIS A 102 -6.08 14.12 5.60
N LYS A 103 -7.30 14.47 6.03
CA LYS A 103 -8.51 13.65 5.82
C LYS A 103 -8.95 13.67 4.36
N VAL A 104 -8.89 14.85 3.73
CA VAL A 104 -9.19 15.00 2.29
C VAL A 104 -8.16 14.25 1.47
N ILE A 105 -6.88 14.42 1.79
CA ILE A 105 -5.78 13.71 1.12
C ILE A 105 -5.90 12.19 1.31
N GLY A 106 -6.27 11.74 2.51
CA GLY A 106 -6.52 10.32 2.79
C GLY A 106 -7.60 9.72 1.87
N ILE A 107 -8.72 10.44 1.69
CA ILE A 107 -9.80 10.02 0.78
C ILE A 107 -9.34 10.09 -0.69
N GLN A 108 -8.59 11.13 -1.08
CA GLN A 108 -8.00 11.23 -2.42
C GLN A 108 -7.13 10.00 -2.73
N TYR A 109 -6.24 9.59 -1.81
CA TYR A 109 -5.45 8.37 -1.93
C TYR A 109 -6.33 7.13 -2.08
N ILE A 110 -7.29 6.92 -1.17
CA ILE A 110 -8.15 5.73 -1.17
C ILE A 110 -8.91 5.62 -2.50
N VAL A 111 -9.58 6.67 -2.95
CA VAL A 111 -10.37 6.64 -4.19
C VAL A 111 -9.48 6.41 -5.42
N THR A 112 -8.36 7.13 -5.52
CA THR A 112 -7.44 7.01 -6.66
C THR A 112 -6.80 5.63 -6.74
N THR A 113 -6.40 5.06 -5.60
CA THR A 113 -5.79 3.72 -5.56
C THR A 113 -6.81 2.63 -5.89
N PHE A 114 -8.07 2.78 -5.48
CA PHE A 114 -9.13 1.85 -5.91
C PHE A 114 -9.43 1.94 -7.42
N LEU A 115 -9.25 3.09 -8.07
CA LEU A 115 -9.30 3.15 -9.55
C LEU A 115 -8.18 2.31 -10.18
N PHE A 116 -6.96 2.38 -9.66
CA PHE A 116 -5.86 1.55 -10.14
C PHE A 116 -6.07 0.07 -9.80
N PHE A 117 -6.69 -0.25 -8.67
CA PHE A 117 -7.12 -1.62 -8.34
C PHE A 117 -8.10 -2.17 -9.37
N ILE A 118 -9.10 -1.38 -9.78
CA ILE A 118 -10.06 -1.80 -10.80
C ILE A 118 -9.36 -2.02 -12.15
N LEU A 119 -8.50 -1.09 -12.58
CA LEU A 119 -7.77 -1.20 -13.85
C LEU A 119 -6.84 -2.43 -13.85
N GLY A 120 -6.04 -2.62 -12.80
CA GLY A 120 -5.19 -3.78 -12.67
C GLY A 120 -5.99 -5.09 -12.53
N GLY A 121 -7.14 -5.06 -11.85
CA GLY A 121 -8.07 -6.18 -11.75
C GLY A 121 -8.67 -6.58 -13.10
N LEU A 122 -9.06 -5.62 -13.93
CA LEU A 122 -9.53 -5.89 -15.30
C LEU A 122 -8.43 -6.55 -16.16
N MET A 123 -7.17 -6.11 -16.02
CA MET A 123 -6.04 -6.77 -16.68
C MET A 123 -5.88 -8.23 -16.20
N ALA A 124 -6.04 -8.49 -14.90
CA ALA A 124 -6.04 -9.86 -14.37
C ALA A 124 -7.17 -10.71 -14.94
N MET A 125 -8.37 -10.13 -15.14
CA MET A 125 -9.48 -10.84 -15.78
C MET A 125 -9.17 -11.19 -17.24
N LEU A 126 -8.53 -10.29 -17.99
CA LEU A 126 -8.08 -10.58 -19.37
C LEU A 126 -7.03 -11.69 -19.39
N ILE A 127 -6.04 -11.66 -18.47
CA ILE A 127 -5.06 -12.73 -18.31
C ILE A 127 -5.75 -14.08 -18.03
N ARG A 128 -6.75 -14.11 -17.16
CA ARG A 128 -7.48 -15.34 -16.83
C ARG A 128 -8.41 -15.80 -17.94
N ALA A 129 -8.96 -14.88 -18.73
CA ALA A 129 -9.73 -15.23 -19.93
C ALA A 129 -8.83 -15.89 -20.98
N GLU A 130 -7.63 -15.36 -21.23
CA GLU A 130 -6.64 -15.98 -22.13
C GLU A 130 -6.25 -17.37 -21.68
N LEU A 131 -6.01 -17.58 -20.39
CA LEU A 131 -5.60 -18.85 -19.80
C LEU A 131 -6.79 -19.76 -19.43
N ALA A 132 -7.99 -19.51 -19.90
CA ALA A 132 -9.13 -20.38 -19.61
C ALA A 132 -9.03 -21.75 -20.31
N GLN A 133 -8.35 -21.79 -21.44
CA GLN A 133 -8.10 -22.98 -22.26
C GLN A 133 -6.66 -22.95 -22.76
N PRO A 134 -6.05 -24.12 -23.09
CA PRO A 134 -4.76 -24.20 -23.76
C PRO A 134 -4.80 -23.54 -25.15
N GLY A 135 -3.67 -23.10 -25.64
CA GLY A 135 -3.51 -22.33 -26.87
C GLY A 135 -3.82 -20.85 -26.70
N THR A 136 -3.29 -20.02 -27.62
CA THR A 136 -3.60 -18.59 -27.66
C THR A 136 -5.06 -18.36 -28.09
N GLN A 137 -5.82 -17.60 -27.29
CA GLN A 137 -7.24 -17.39 -27.51
C GLN A 137 -7.52 -16.09 -28.27
N PHE A 138 -7.17 -14.94 -27.72
CA PHE A 138 -7.50 -13.63 -28.27
C PHE A 138 -6.42 -12.56 -28.02
N VAL A 139 -5.37 -12.86 -27.22
CA VAL A 139 -4.31 -11.92 -26.87
C VAL A 139 -2.98 -12.46 -27.41
N ASP A 140 -2.28 -11.66 -28.21
CA ASP A 140 -0.94 -12.03 -28.64
C ASP A 140 0.05 -12.04 -27.46
N PRO A 141 1.18 -12.81 -27.54
CA PRO A 141 2.10 -12.95 -26.42
C PRO A 141 2.72 -11.63 -25.93
N ASN A 142 2.93 -10.66 -26.80
CA ASN A 142 3.51 -9.37 -26.41
C ASN A 142 2.50 -8.54 -25.60
N THR A 143 1.26 -8.47 -26.06
CA THR A 143 0.15 -7.81 -25.33
C THR A 143 -0.09 -8.53 -24.00
N TYR A 144 -0.05 -9.87 -23.96
CA TYR A 144 -0.17 -10.64 -22.72
C TYR A 144 0.93 -10.27 -21.72
N ASN A 145 2.19 -10.16 -22.19
CA ASN A 145 3.32 -9.75 -21.37
C ASN A 145 3.13 -8.31 -20.82
N GLY A 146 2.57 -7.42 -21.62
CA GLY A 146 2.17 -6.08 -21.18
C GLY A 146 1.09 -6.13 -20.10
N LEU A 147 0.05 -6.95 -20.27
CA LEU A 147 -1.04 -7.08 -19.30
C LEU A 147 -0.55 -7.51 -17.92
N PHE A 148 0.24 -8.59 -17.81
CA PHE A 148 0.72 -9.02 -16.49
C PHE A 148 1.75 -8.06 -15.90
N SER A 149 2.56 -7.38 -16.72
CA SER A 149 3.56 -6.42 -16.25
C SER A 149 2.88 -5.18 -15.64
N VAL A 150 1.91 -4.61 -16.36
CA VAL A 150 1.15 -3.44 -15.89
C VAL A 150 0.24 -3.83 -14.73
N HIS A 151 -0.45 -4.99 -14.77
CA HIS A 151 -1.24 -5.49 -13.64
C HIS A 151 -0.43 -5.50 -12.36
N ALA A 152 0.72 -6.16 -12.36
CA ALA A 152 1.54 -6.30 -11.16
C ALA A 152 2.05 -4.94 -10.67
N SER A 153 2.45 -4.04 -11.58
CA SER A 153 2.95 -2.71 -11.23
C SER A 153 1.87 -1.82 -10.63
N LEU A 154 0.66 -1.82 -11.20
CA LEU A 154 -0.48 -1.09 -10.64
C LEU A 154 -0.85 -1.61 -9.25
N MET A 155 -0.90 -2.95 -9.07
CA MET A 155 -1.28 -3.55 -7.79
C MET A 155 -0.27 -3.25 -6.68
N ILE A 156 1.03 -3.31 -6.98
CA ILE A 156 2.09 -3.11 -5.98
C ILE A 156 2.30 -1.63 -5.69
N PHE A 157 2.63 -0.82 -6.71
CA PHE A 157 3.08 0.56 -6.52
C PHE A 157 1.94 1.58 -6.42
N LEU A 158 0.76 1.29 -6.99
CA LEU A 158 -0.32 2.26 -7.14
C LEU A 158 -1.60 1.88 -6.41
N PHE A 159 -1.68 0.66 -5.86
CA PHE A 159 -2.81 0.24 -5.04
C PHE A 159 -2.37 -0.11 -3.61
N ILE A 160 -1.67 -1.25 -3.37
CA ILE A 160 -1.46 -1.77 -2.01
C ILE A 160 -0.67 -0.79 -1.14
N ILE A 161 0.47 -0.29 -1.62
CA ILE A 161 1.31 0.63 -0.84
C ILE A 161 0.57 1.95 -0.56
N PRO A 162 0.02 2.66 -1.57
CA PRO A 162 -0.55 3.97 -1.33
C PRO A 162 -1.96 3.96 -0.74
N VAL A 163 -2.74 2.87 -0.83
CA VAL A 163 -4.02 2.81 -0.12
C VAL A 163 -3.81 2.75 1.39
N PHE A 164 -2.77 2.06 1.87
CA PHE A 164 -2.39 2.10 3.28
C PHE A 164 -1.94 3.50 3.71
N ALA A 165 -1.19 4.20 2.86
CA ALA A 165 -0.86 5.60 3.10
C ALA A 165 -2.13 6.47 3.18
N GLY A 166 -3.15 6.21 2.35
CA GLY A 166 -4.44 6.88 2.39
C GLY A 166 -5.20 6.67 3.69
N ILE A 167 -5.34 5.40 4.11
CA ILE A 167 -5.97 5.05 5.39
C ILE A 167 -5.19 5.70 6.55
N ALA A 168 -3.87 5.57 6.56
CA ALA A 168 -3.01 6.14 7.59
C ALA A 168 -3.08 7.68 7.62
N ASN A 169 -3.09 8.35 6.45
CA ASN A 169 -3.31 9.80 6.37
C ASN A 169 -4.60 10.21 7.08
N TYR A 170 -5.68 9.45 6.88
CA TYR A 170 -6.94 9.77 7.54
C TYR A 170 -6.89 9.52 9.05
N VAL A 171 -6.39 8.35 9.49
CA VAL A 171 -6.59 7.89 10.87
C VAL A 171 -5.42 8.20 11.82
N VAL A 172 -4.16 8.23 11.36
CA VAL A 172 -2.99 8.37 12.25
C VAL A 172 -2.97 9.71 12.99
N PRO A 173 -3.20 10.88 12.35
CA PRO A 173 -3.29 12.14 13.10
C PRO A 173 -4.40 12.12 14.17
N LEU A 174 -5.56 11.54 13.83
CA LEU A 174 -6.66 11.37 14.80
C LEU A 174 -6.26 10.46 15.96
N MET A 175 -5.57 9.35 15.69
CA MET A 175 -5.15 8.37 16.70
C MET A 175 -4.10 8.92 17.67
N ILE A 176 -3.27 9.86 17.23
CA ILE A 176 -2.23 10.46 18.07
C ILE A 176 -2.64 11.79 18.68
N GLY A 177 -3.85 12.27 18.39
CA GLY A 177 -4.36 13.56 18.89
C GLY A 177 -3.74 14.78 18.21
N ALA A 178 -3.21 14.63 16.99
CA ALA A 178 -2.64 15.72 16.20
C ALA A 178 -3.73 16.45 15.39
N PRO A 179 -3.62 17.78 15.21
CA PRO A 179 -4.57 18.55 14.40
C PRO A 179 -4.43 18.30 12.90
N ASP A 180 -3.24 17.95 12.42
CA ASP A 180 -2.92 17.63 11.03
C ASP A 180 -1.59 16.86 10.95
N MET A 181 -1.11 16.60 9.73
CA MET A 181 0.25 16.12 9.45
C MET A 181 1.26 17.26 9.64
N ALA A 182 2.52 16.91 9.95
CA ALA A 182 3.58 17.91 10.20
C ALA A 182 3.86 18.80 8.98
N PHE A 183 3.75 18.24 7.77
CA PHE A 183 4.02 18.95 6.51
C PHE A 183 2.81 18.84 5.55
N PRO A 184 1.72 19.63 5.75
CA PRO A 184 0.49 19.47 4.97
C PRO A 184 0.68 19.69 3.46
N ARG A 185 1.55 20.62 3.05
CA ARG A 185 1.83 20.90 1.63
C ARG A 185 2.66 19.80 0.97
N LEU A 186 3.61 19.21 1.70
CA LEU A 186 4.36 18.04 1.25
C LEU A 186 3.43 16.84 1.11
N ASN A 187 2.45 16.71 2.00
CA ASN A 187 1.41 15.69 1.93
C ASN A 187 0.55 15.82 0.66
N ALA A 188 0.15 17.05 0.33
CA ALA A 188 -0.57 17.31 -0.92
C ALA A 188 0.28 16.97 -2.16
N LEU A 189 1.55 17.36 -2.19
CA LEU A 189 2.47 17.01 -3.28
C LEU A 189 2.64 15.50 -3.42
N SER A 190 2.80 14.78 -2.32
CA SER A 190 2.96 13.33 -2.32
C SER A 190 1.75 12.63 -2.95
N PHE A 191 0.53 13.10 -2.67
CA PHE A 191 -0.67 12.56 -3.32
C PHE A 191 -0.65 12.81 -4.83
N TRP A 192 -0.38 14.04 -5.30
CA TRP A 192 -0.46 14.37 -6.74
C TRP A 192 0.64 13.71 -7.58
N LEU A 193 1.76 13.32 -6.99
CA LEU A 193 2.79 12.48 -7.63
C LEU A 193 2.24 11.09 -7.99
N LEU A 194 1.34 10.52 -7.18
CA LEU A 194 0.83 9.17 -7.36
C LEU A 194 -0.03 9.00 -8.62
N PRO A 195 -1.12 9.78 -8.86
CA PRO A 195 -1.89 9.66 -10.11
C PRO A 195 -1.03 9.92 -11.34
N THR A 196 -0.03 10.79 -11.25
CA THR A 196 0.93 11.05 -12.32
C THR A 196 1.71 9.78 -12.71
N ALA A 197 2.26 9.06 -11.72
CA ALA A 197 2.93 7.77 -11.93
C ALA A 197 1.99 6.73 -12.56
N GLY A 198 0.74 6.68 -12.08
CA GLY A 198 -0.23 5.71 -12.57
C GLY A 198 -0.66 5.96 -14.01
N VAL A 199 -0.92 7.21 -14.36
CA VAL A 199 -1.23 7.59 -15.75
C VAL A 199 -0.06 7.22 -16.68
N MET A 200 1.19 7.45 -16.25
CA MET A 200 2.36 7.04 -17.03
C MET A 200 2.37 5.53 -17.28
N MET A 201 2.24 4.70 -16.24
CA MET A 201 2.28 3.24 -16.40
C MET A 201 1.17 2.71 -17.32
N VAL A 202 -0.05 3.25 -17.21
CA VAL A 202 -1.17 2.88 -18.09
C VAL A 202 -0.94 3.40 -19.52
N ALA A 203 -0.37 4.60 -19.68
CA ALA A 203 -0.09 5.18 -20.99
C ALA A 203 0.94 4.36 -21.80
N SER A 204 1.71 3.50 -21.18
CA SER A 204 2.66 2.61 -21.87
C SER A 204 1.99 1.74 -22.94
N PHE A 205 0.71 1.40 -22.82
CA PHE A 205 -0.03 0.65 -23.85
C PHE A 205 -0.14 1.40 -25.19
N PHE A 206 0.04 2.70 -25.18
CA PHE A 206 0.01 3.55 -26.39
C PHE A 206 1.41 3.88 -26.94
N ALA A 207 2.45 3.31 -26.31
CA ALA A 207 3.83 3.49 -26.77
C ALA A 207 4.12 2.67 -28.03
N ASP A 208 5.09 3.09 -28.80
CA ASP A 208 5.62 2.31 -29.89
C ASP A 208 6.22 0.99 -29.38
N GLY A 209 5.82 -0.13 -29.97
CA GLY A 209 6.12 -1.47 -29.52
C GLY A 209 5.28 -1.96 -28.33
N GLY A 210 4.27 -1.21 -27.87
CA GLY A 210 3.32 -1.60 -26.82
C GLY A 210 3.80 -1.29 -25.41
N ALA A 211 3.05 -1.81 -24.41
CA ALA A 211 3.37 -1.65 -23.00
C ALA A 211 4.68 -2.32 -22.61
N PHE A 212 5.27 -1.89 -21.48
CA PHE A 212 6.43 -2.62 -20.95
C PHE A 212 6.07 -4.07 -20.63
N ALA A 213 6.94 -4.99 -21.07
CA ALA A 213 6.67 -6.42 -21.09
C ALA A 213 7.67 -7.25 -20.24
N THR A 214 8.38 -6.59 -19.31
CA THR A 214 9.46 -7.16 -18.51
C THR A 214 9.01 -7.66 -17.13
N GLY A 215 7.71 -7.55 -16.83
CA GLY A 215 7.18 -7.73 -15.48
C GLY A 215 7.55 -6.56 -14.56
N TRP A 216 6.98 -6.53 -13.37
CA TRP A 216 7.25 -5.49 -12.37
C TRP A 216 8.68 -5.52 -11.82
N THR A 217 9.40 -6.62 -12.02
CA THR A 217 10.80 -6.75 -11.62
C THR A 217 11.78 -6.10 -12.60
N ALA A 218 11.37 -5.94 -13.87
CA ALA A 218 12.13 -5.27 -14.92
C ALA A 218 13.62 -5.67 -15.00
N TYR A 219 13.92 -6.96 -14.99
CA TYR A 219 15.30 -7.46 -14.96
C TYR A 219 16.08 -7.06 -16.20
N ALA A 220 17.29 -6.55 -15.98
CA ALA A 220 18.30 -6.42 -17.03
C ALA A 220 18.86 -7.83 -17.38
N PRO A 221 19.24 -8.07 -18.67
CA PRO A 221 19.32 -7.12 -19.78
C PRO A 221 17.97 -6.88 -20.49
N LEU A 222 16.93 -7.70 -20.26
CA LEU A 222 15.65 -7.56 -20.96
C LEU A 222 15.08 -6.14 -20.87
N SER A 223 15.15 -5.51 -19.71
CA SER A 223 14.63 -4.14 -19.51
C SER A 223 15.44 -3.06 -20.23
N THR A 224 16.70 -3.34 -20.57
CA THR A 224 17.53 -2.40 -21.36
C THR A 224 17.29 -2.53 -22.86
N GLU A 225 16.79 -3.68 -23.35
CA GLU A 225 16.66 -4.01 -24.78
C GLU A 225 15.21 -3.93 -25.30
N THR A 226 14.20 -3.92 -24.42
CA THR A 226 12.78 -3.87 -24.80
C THR A 226 12.36 -2.53 -25.42
N PRO A 227 11.22 -2.47 -26.16
CA PRO A 227 10.71 -1.25 -26.78
C PRO A 227 10.46 -0.07 -25.81
N PHE A 228 10.06 1.07 -26.36
CA PHE A 228 9.92 2.35 -25.64
C PHE A 228 8.97 2.31 -24.44
N GLY A 229 7.99 1.41 -24.44
CA GLY A 229 7.09 1.20 -23.32
C GLY A 229 7.78 1.03 -21.95
N GLN A 230 9.02 0.52 -21.92
CA GLN A 230 9.81 0.35 -20.69
C GLN A 230 10.16 1.70 -20.01
N GLN A 231 10.31 2.78 -20.76
CA GLN A 231 10.57 4.11 -20.18
C GLN A 231 9.44 4.58 -19.26
N PHE A 232 8.19 4.25 -19.60
CA PHE A 232 7.03 4.59 -18.78
C PHE A 232 7.06 3.90 -17.41
N PHE A 233 7.50 2.64 -17.35
CA PHE A 233 7.70 1.95 -16.08
C PHE A 233 8.83 2.58 -15.28
N THR A 234 9.99 2.72 -15.91
CA THR A 234 11.22 3.20 -15.27
C THR A 234 11.02 4.60 -14.65
N LEU A 235 10.40 5.53 -15.37
CA LEU A 235 10.11 6.87 -14.88
C LEU A 235 8.88 6.90 -13.97
N GLY A 236 7.85 6.09 -14.23
CA GLY A 236 6.69 5.95 -13.35
C GLY A 236 7.07 5.52 -11.93
N VAL A 237 8.02 4.60 -11.80
CA VAL A 237 8.58 4.18 -10.50
C VAL A 237 9.28 5.33 -9.78
N GLN A 238 9.96 6.24 -10.48
CA GLN A 238 10.60 7.41 -9.85
C GLN A 238 9.55 8.33 -9.20
N PHE A 239 8.44 8.62 -9.89
CA PHE A 239 7.35 9.44 -9.34
C PHE A 239 6.63 8.76 -8.18
N ALA A 240 6.36 7.45 -8.29
CA ALA A 240 5.76 6.67 -7.19
C ALA A 240 6.69 6.60 -5.98
N GLY A 241 8.00 6.44 -6.20
CA GLY A 241 9.02 6.44 -5.16
C GLY A 241 9.13 7.80 -4.45
N ALA A 242 9.13 8.90 -5.20
CA ALA A 242 9.14 10.26 -4.63
C ALA A 242 7.89 10.52 -3.77
N SER A 243 6.70 10.08 -4.24
CA SER A 243 5.45 10.12 -3.48
C SER A 243 5.60 9.38 -2.14
N SER A 244 6.11 8.15 -2.19
CA SER A 244 6.25 7.29 -1.01
C SER A 244 7.23 7.86 0.02
N ILE A 245 8.40 8.36 -0.41
CA ILE A 245 9.40 8.97 0.48
C ILE A 245 8.83 10.22 1.15
N ALA A 246 8.18 11.11 0.39
CA ALA A 246 7.57 12.32 0.93
C ALA A 246 6.50 12.00 1.99
N THR A 247 5.66 11.01 1.72
CA THR A 247 4.63 10.53 2.66
C THR A 247 5.26 9.93 3.92
N ALA A 248 6.29 9.09 3.77
CA ALA A 248 6.94 8.41 4.90
C ALA A 248 7.67 9.39 5.82
N LEU A 249 8.40 10.36 5.26
CA LEU A 249 9.03 11.42 6.04
C LEU A 249 8.00 12.21 6.85
N ASN A 250 6.86 12.54 6.22
CA ASN A 250 5.79 13.26 6.89
C ASN A 250 5.20 12.46 8.06
N PHE A 251 4.93 11.15 7.88
CA PHE A 251 4.49 10.29 8.98
C PHE A 251 5.51 10.20 10.11
N LEU A 252 6.81 10.03 9.81
CA LEU A 252 7.85 9.96 10.83
C LEU A 252 7.86 11.21 11.70
N VAL A 253 7.90 12.38 11.06
CA VAL A 253 7.91 13.66 11.80
C VAL A 253 6.61 13.83 12.58
N THR A 254 5.46 13.60 11.98
CA THR A 254 4.15 13.71 12.65
C THR A 254 4.07 12.83 13.89
N ILE A 255 4.42 11.54 13.76
CA ILE A 255 4.35 10.59 14.88
C ILE A 255 5.36 10.92 15.97
N ILE A 256 6.55 11.44 15.63
CA ILE A 256 7.56 11.79 16.62
C ILE A 256 7.22 13.08 17.35
N THR A 257 6.76 14.11 16.65
CA THR A 257 6.69 15.48 17.18
C THR A 257 5.30 15.94 17.57
N MET A 258 4.23 15.34 17.01
CA MET A 258 2.86 15.87 17.15
C MET A 258 1.93 14.99 18.01
N ARG A 259 2.46 14.05 18.77
CA ARG A 259 1.64 13.26 19.71
C ARG A 259 1.05 14.14 20.79
N ALA A 260 -0.23 13.89 21.11
CA ALA A 260 -0.92 14.54 22.21
C ALA A 260 -0.19 14.39 23.56
N PRO A 261 -0.32 15.36 24.49
CA PRO A 261 0.23 15.24 25.83
C PRO A 261 -0.15 13.90 26.48
N GLY A 262 0.83 13.27 27.15
CA GLY A 262 0.65 11.97 27.80
C GLY A 262 0.74 10.76 26.87
N MET A 263 0.77 10.91 25.55
CA MET A 263 0.97 9.80 24.61
C MET A 263 2.44 9.42 24.50
N THR A 264 2.87 8.50 25.34
CA THR A 264 4.17 7.83 25.19
C THR A 264 4.11 6.79 24.07
N PHE A 265 5.27 6.30 23.60
CA PHE A 265 5.30 5.20 22.61
C PHE A 265 4.49 3.97 23.06
N TRP A 266 4.47 3.66 24.35
CA TRP A 266 3.74 2.52 24.91
C TRP A 266 2.23 2.74 25.08
N ARG A 267 1.75 3.95 24.78
CA ARG A 267 0.31 4.28 24.74
C ARG A 267 -0.19 4.52 23.32
N MET A 268 0.67 4.35 22.30
CA MET A 268 0.27 4.45 20.90
C MET A 268 -0.54 3.22 20.45
N PRO A 269 -1.59 3.39 19.66
CA PRO A 269 -2.24 2.29 18.95
C PRO A 269 -1.27 1.51 18.05
N LEU A 270 -1.50 0.21 17.84
CA LEU A 270 -0.63 -0.63 17.01
C LEU A 270 -0.65 -0.21 15.54
N MET A 271 -1.72 0.41 15.07
CA MET A 271 -1.76 1.02 13.74
C MET A 271 -0.70 2.13 13.61
N VAL A 272 -0.51 2.93 14.65
CA VAL A 272 0.52 4.00 14.66
C VAL A 272 1.93 3.39 14.69
N TRP A 273 2.16 2.34 15.48
CA TRP A 273 3.42 1.58 15.47
C TRP A 273 3.72 0.98 14.09
N ALA A 274 2.70 0.38 13.47
CA ALA A 274 2.83 -0.21 12.14
C ALA A 274 3.18 0.85 11.09
N GLN A 275 2.52 2.01 11.11
CA GLN A 275 2.82 3.11 10.19
C GLN A 275 4.20 3.71 10.44
N PHE A 276 4.61 3.86 11.70
CA PHE A 276 5.94 4.33 12.06
C PHE A 276 7.05 3.43 11.51
N THR A 277 6.94 2.12 11.74
CA THR A 277 7.92 1.13 11.28
C THR A 277 7.91 0.97 9.76
N THR A 278 6.74 1.04 9.12
CA THR A 278 6.62 1.07 7.65
C THR A 278 7.32 2.29 7.06
N SER A 279 7.14 3.46 7.66
CA SER A 279 7.77 4.69 7.18
C SER A 279 9.29 4.63 7.24
N LEU A 280 9.88 3.96 8.25
CA LEU A 280 11.32 3.70 8.31
C LEU A 280 11.77 2.82 7.13
N LEU A 281 11.03 1.74 6.83
CA LEU A 281 11.33 0.88 5.68
C LEU A 281 11.29 1.69 4.37
N VAL A 282 10.26 2.50 4.17
CA VAL A 282 10.10 3.30 2.93
C VAL A 282 11.28 4.24 2.73
N VAL A 283 11.65 5.02 3.75
CA VAL A 283 12.74 6.01 3.62
C VAL A 283 14.08 5.34 3.30
N ILE A 284 14.36 4.19 3.92
CA ILE A 284 15.65 3.50 3.75
C ILE A 284 15.68 2.71 2.43
N ALA A 285 14.60 1.99 2.10
CA ALA A 285 14.60 1.05 0.99
C ALA A 285 14.33 1.71 -0.38
N THR A 286 13.42 2.69 -0.45
CA THR A 286 12.95 3.24 -1.75
C THR A 286 14.07 3.83 -2.63
N PRO A 287 15.15 4.44 -2.10
CA PRO A 287 16.27 4.88 -2.93
C PRO A 287 16.92 3.77 -3.76
N PHE A 288 16.89 2.52 -3.32
CA PHE A 288 17.50 1.40 -4.04
C PHE A 288 16.72 1.03 -5.31
N ILE A 289 15.38 0.98 -5.26
CA ILE A 289 14.62 0.77 -6.51
C ILE A 289 14.76 1.97 -7.44
N ALA A 290 14.73 3.18 -6.91
CA ALA A 290 14.95 4.38 -7.70
C ALA A 290 16.31 4.29 -8.43
N GLY A 291 17.38 3.92 -7.72
CA GLY A 291 18.71 3.72 -8.29
C GLY A 291 18.76 2.62 -9.34
N SER A 292 18.16 1.44 -9.10
CA SER A 292 18.14 0.35 -10.07
C SER A 292 17.46 0.75 -11.38
N GLN A 293 16.32 1.43 -11.29
CA GLN A 293 15.61 1.93 -12.48
C GLN A 293 16.35 3.10 -13.14
N PHE A 294 17.06 3.91 -12.38
CA PHE A 294 17.87 4.99 -12.92
C PHE A 294 19.03 4.45 -13.77
N PHE A 295 19.71 3.40 -13.34
CA PHE A 295 20.75 2.74 -14.15
C PHE A 295 20.19 2.14 -15.44
N VAL A 296 19.01 1.51 -15.39
CA VAL A 296 18.31 1.05 -16.62
C VAL A 296 18.02 2.24 -17.54
N LEU A 297 17.56 3.37 -16.99
CA LEU A 297 17.29 4.56 -17.79
C LEU A 297 18.55 5.11 -18.48
N LEU A 298 19.69 5.11 -17.78
CA LEU A 298 20.98 5.53 -18.34
C LEU A 298 21.43 4.60 -19.45
N ASP A 299 21.39 3.28 -19.26
CA ASP A 299 21.76 2.31 -20.32
C ASP A 299 20.89 2.51 -21.56
N ARG A 300 19.57 2.71 -21.38
CA ARG A 300 18.61 2.91 -22.47
C ARG A 300 18.73 4.26 -23.20
N SER A 301 19.05 5.32 -22.47
CA SER A 301 18.95 6.69 -22.99
C SER A 301 20.30 7.31 -23.33
N LEU A 302 21.37 6.90 -22.68
CA LEU A 302 22.71 7.46 -22.84
C LEU A 302 23.73 6.41 -23.33
N GLY A 303 23.34 5.15 -23.49
CA GLY A 303 24.22 4.08 -23.96
C GLY A 303 25.32 3.76 -22.94
N THR A 304 25.05 3.86 -21.65
CA THR A 304 25.94 3.34 -20.62
C THR A 304 25.83 1.82 -20.55
N ASP A 305 26.80 1.15 -19.93
CA ASP A 305 26.95 -0.31 -19.92
C ASP A 305 26.84 -0.91 -18.51
N PHE A 306 25.99 -0.37 -17.64
CA PHE A 306 25.84 -0.90 -16.28
C PHE A 306 25.47 -2.37 -16.25
N PHE A 307 24.68 -2.82 -17.24
CA PHE A 307 24.13 -4.18 -17.29
C PHE A 307 24.54 -4.96 -18.56
N THR A 308 25.48 -4.43 -19.35
CA THR A 308 26.01 -5.09 -20.55
C THR A 308 27.25 -5.89 -20.19
N ALA A 309 27.12 -7.22 -20.07
CA ALA A 309 28.20 -8.10 -19.62
C ALA A 309 29.48 -8.00 -20.49
N GLY A 310 29.31 -7.82 -21.81
CA GLY A 310 30.44 -7.67 -22.75
C GLY A 310 31.32 -6.45 -22.51
N SER A 311 30.80 -5.41 -21.88
CA SER A 311 31.49 -4.16 -21.54
C SER A 311 31.87 -4.07 -20.07
N GLY A 312 31.75 -5.18 -19.30
CA GLY A 312 32.07 -5.22 -17.87
C GLY A 312 30.91 -4.89 -16.93
N GLY A 313 29.68 -4.76 -17.45
CA GLY A 313 28.48 -4.60 -16.66
C GLY A 313 28.03 -5.92 -15.98
N ASP A 314 27.21 -5.79 -14.93
CA ASP A 314 26.75 -6.94 -14.14
C ASP A 314 25.22 -6.95 -13.95
N VAL A 315 24.57 -7.92 -14.55
CA VAL A 315 23.10 -8.13 -14.43
C VAL A 315 22.69 -8.59 -13.03
N LEU A 316 23.57 -9.26 -12.28
CA LEU A 316 23.29 -9.64 -10.88
C LEU A 316 23.30 -8.41 -9.96
N MET A 317 24.09 -7.41 -10.26
CA MET A 317 24.06 -6.13 -9.55
C MET A 317 22.66 -5.50 -9.60
N TYR A 318 22.00 -5.53 -10.79
CA TYR A 318 20.60 -5.08 -10.88
C TYR A 318 19.71 -5.84 -9.90
N GLN A 319 19.79 -7.17 -9.90
CA GLN A 319 18.93 -8.01 -9.05
C GLN A 319 19.18 -7.74 -7.55
N HIS A 320 20.44 -7.60 -7.12
CA HIS A 320 20.77 -7.26 -5.74
C HIS A 320 20.21 -5.91 -5.31
N VAL A 321 20.43 -4.87 -6.10
CA VAL A 321 19.94 -3.50 -5.81
C VAL A 321 18.41 -3.46 -5.82
N PHE A 322 17.78 -4.10 -6.81
CA PHE A 322 16.32 -4.19 -6.92
C PHE A 322 15.70 -4.89 -5.71
N TRP A 323 16.21 -6.07 -5.31
CA TRP A 323 15.63 -6.86 -4.24
C TRP A 323 15.96 -6.31 -2.85
N PHE A 324 17.04 -5.55 -2.70
CA PHE A 324 17.32 -4.82 -1.46
C PHE A 324 16.22 -3.79 -1.12
N TYR A 325 15.49 -3.31 -2.13
CA TYR A 325 14.22 -2.62 -1.93
C TYR A 325 13.03 -3.59 -1.91
N SER A 326 12.93 -4.46 -2.91
CA SER A 326 11.65 -5.11 -3.21
C SER A 326 11.25 -6.15 -2.19
N HIS A 327 12.18 -6.69 -1.40
CA HIS A 327 11.83 -7.48 -0.24
C HIS A 327 11.35 -6.61 0.94
N PRO A 328 12.06 -5.56 1.41
CA PRO A 328 11.46 -4.58 2.31
C PRO A 328 10.09 -4.05 1.85
N ALA A 329 9.88 -3.89 0.53
CA ALA A 329 8.61 -3.45 -0.01
C ALA A 329 7.44 -4.41 0.29
N VAL A 330 7.66 -5.73 0.32
CA VAL A 330 6.60 -6.67 0.72
C VAL A 330 6.19 -6.46 2.18
N TYR A 331 7.12 -6.05 3.05
CA TYR A 331 6.79 -5.66 4.43
C TYR A 331 6.15 -4.27 4.51
N ILE A 332 6.53 -3.33 3.66
CA ILE A 332 5.80 -2.04 3.49
C ILE A 332 4.34 -2.30 3.13
N MET A 333 4.07 -3.30 2.31
CA MET A 333 2.72 -3.72 1.93
C MET A 333 1.97 -4.47 3.04
N MET A 334 2.65 -5.01 4.05
CA MET A 334 2.02 -5.87 5.08
C MET A 334 1.87 -5.20 6.43
N LEU A 335 2.87 -4.45 6.89
CA LEU A 335 2.91 -3.92 8.26
C LEU A 335 1.71 -3.02 8.60
N PRO A 336 1.26 -2.09 7.72
CA PRO A 336 0.07 -1.30 8.02
C PRO A 336 -1.17 -2.18 8.20
N GLY A 337 -1.30 -3.24 7.40
CA GLY A 337 -2.36 -4.24 7.54
C GLY A 337 -2.35 -4.94 8.90
N PHE A 338 -1.17 -5.25 9.45
CA PHE A 338 -1.04 -5.80 10.80
C PHE A 338 -1.52 -4.82 11.87
N GLY A 339 -1.28 -3.52 11.67
CA GLY A 339 -1.83 -2.47 12.50
C GLY A 339 -3.36 -2.47 12.46
N ILE A 340 -3.94 -2.39 11.27
CA ILE A 340 -5.39 -2.39 11.05
C ILE A 340 -6.07 -3.59 11.73
N VAL A 341 -5.55 -4.79 11.49
CA VAL A 341 -6.13 -6.02 12.06
C VAL A 341 -6.05 -6.02 13.58
N SER A 342 -4.99 -5.46 14.17
CA SER A 342 -4.87 -5.35 15.62
C SER A 342 -5.95 -4.44 16.22
N GLU A 343 -6.27 -3.31 15.55
CA GLU A 343 -7.37 -2.43 15.96
C GLU A 343 -8.73 -3.13 15.83
N VAL A 344 -8.97 -3.75 14.67
CA VAL A 344 -10.24 -4.44 14.39
C VAL A 344 -10.49 -5.60 15.35
N ILE A 345 -9.51 -6.49 15.54
CA ILE A 345 -9.68 -7.66 16.40
C ILE A 345 -9.94 -7.23 17.85
N SER A 346 -9.14 -6.32 18.41
CA SER A 346 -9.32 -5.85 19.77
C SER A 346 -10.70 -5.21 19.98
N THR A 347 -11.10 -4.35 19.06
CA THR A 347 -12.40 -3.65 19.11
C THR A 347 -13.58 -4.62 19.02
N HIS A 348 -13.56 -5.55 18.07
CA HIS A 348 -14.69 -6.45 17.82
C HIS A 348 -14.68 -7.73 18.65
N ALA A 349 -13.56 -8.07 19.32
CA ALA A 349 -13.50 -9.09 20.35
C ALA A 349 -13.73 -8.55 21.77
N ARG A 350 -13.82 -7.21 21.94
CA ARG A 350 -13.99 -6.54 23.23
C ARG A 350 -12.91 -6.93 24.25
N LYS A 351 -11.69 -7.05 23.77
CA LYS A 351 -10.60 -7.57 24.59
C LYS A 351 -9.29 -6.81 24.34
N PRO A 352 -8.47 -6.56 25.39
CA PRO A 352 -7.13 -5.99 25.21
C PRO A 352 -6.29 -6.83 24.26
N VAL A 353 -5.45 -6.16 23.47
CA VAL A 353 -4.48 -6.86 22.60
C VAL A 353 -3.57 -7.72 23.46
N PHE A 354 -3.55 -9.03 23.17
CA PHE A 354 -2.66 -9.96 23.85
C PHE A 354 -1.20 -9.66 23.48
N GLY A 355 -0.36 -9.44 24.48
CA GLY A 355 1.07 -9.22 24.27
C GLY A 355 1.40 -7.91 23.54
N TYR A 356 0.74 -6.81 23.83
CA TYR A 356 0.92 -5.51 23.14
C TYR A 356 2.39 -5.14 22.91
N ARG A 357 3.26 -5.23 23.93
CA ARG A 357 4.68 -4.91 23.78
C ARG A 357 5.39 -5.87 22.81
N MET A 358 5.07 -7.16 22.87
CA MET A 358 5.61 -8.16 21.94
C MET A 358 5.15 -7.88 20.51
N MET A 359 3.90 -7.43 20.34
CA MET A 359 3.37 -7.00 19.04
C MET A 359 4.14 -5.80 18.47
N ALA A 360 4.44 -4.80 19.29
CA ALA A 360 5.23 -3.64 18.88
C ALA A 360 6.69 -4.03 18.55
N PHE A 361 7.35 -4.82 19.42
CA PHE A 361 8.72 -5.30 19.15
C PHE A 361 8.80 -6.19 17.92
N SER A 362 7.79 -7.01 17.65
CA SER A 362 7.76 -7.85 16.44
C SER A 362 7.67 -7.02 15.15
N LEU A 363 7.02 -5.83 15.16
CA LEU A 363 7.07 -4.90 14.03
C LEU A 363 8.50 -4.41 13.77
N VAL A 364 9.20 -3.99 14.83
CA VAL A 364 10.60 -3.54 14.72
C VAL A 364 11.52 -4.67 14.27
N ALA A 365 11.34 -5.89 14.80
CA ALA A 365 12.14 -7.06 14.40
C ALA A 365 11.95 -7.40 12.91
N ILE A 366 10.72 -7.31 12.39
CA ILE A 366 10.44 -7.51 10.96
C ILE A 366 11.16 -6.45 10.11
N VAL A 367 11.17 -5.18 10.53
CA VAL A 367 11.89 -4.11 9.81
C VAL A 367 13.38 -4.42 9.71
N ILE A 368 14.01 -4.80 10.82
CA ILE A 368 15.45 -5.10 10.86
C ILE A 368 15.76 -6.32 9.99
N LEU A 369 15.02 -7.42 10.18
CA LEU A 369 15.23 -8.65 9.43
C LEU A 369 14.91 -8.46 7.94
N GLY A 370 13.93 -7.62 7.59
CA GLY A 370 13.54 -7.36 6.22
C GLY A 370 14.69 -6.90 5.31
N PHE A 371 15.72 -6.24 5.86
CA PHE A 371 16.92 -5.87 5.11
C PHE A 371 17.99 -6.98 5.03
N THR A 372 17.81 -8.10 5.69
CA THR A 372 18.81 -9.18 5.74
C THR A 372 18.42 -10.43 4.95
N VAL A 373 17.33 -10.38 4.19
CA VAL A 373 16.73 -11.58 3.56
C VAL A 373 16.50 -11.44 2.05
N TRP A 374 16.82 -10.31 1.43
CA TRP A 374 16.42 -9.98 0.03
C TRP A 374 16.85 -11.03 -0.99
N ALA A 375 17.99 -11.70 -0.77
CA ALA A 375 18.56 -12.58 -1.80
C ALA A 375 17.88 -13.96 -1.90
N HIS A 376 16.85 -14.26 -1.08
CA HIS A 376 16.03 -15.45 -1.33
C HIS A 376 15.24 -15.36 -2.65
N HIS A 377 15.03 -14.16 -3.18
CA HIS A 377 14.50 -13.97 -4.53
C HIS A 377 15.50 -14.32 -5.65
N MET A 378 16.75 -14.63 -5.29
CA MET A 378 17.86 -14.84 -6.21
C MET A 378 18.49 -16.23 -6.10
N PHE A 379 17.89 -17.18 -5.37
CA PHE A 379 18.51 -18.49 -5.13
C PHE A 379 18.82 -19.29 -6.42
N VAL A 380 18.10 -19.01 -7.51
CA VAL A 380 18.31 -19.65 -8.82
C VAL A 380 18.97 -18.72 -9.86
N SER A 381 19.40 -17.51 -9.46
CA SER A 381 19.97 -16.50 -10.38
C SER A 381 21.47 -16.68 -10.68
N GLY A 382 22.14 -17.66 -10.08
CA GLY A 382 23.60 -17.78 -10.18
C GLY A 382 24.37 -16.94 -9.14
N MET A 383 23.70 -16.40 -8.11
CA MET A 383 24.35 -15.67 -7.03
C MET A 383 25.44 -16.49 -6.32
N PHE A 384 26.37 -15.82 -5.64
CA PHE A 384 27.46 -16.46 -4.89
C PHE A 384 26.94 -17.54 -3.93
N SER A 385 27.52 -18.76 -4.02
CA SER A 385 27.07 -19.91 -3.23
C SER A 385 27.19 -19.68 -1.71
N TRP A 386 28.23 -18.97 -1.26
CA TRP A 386 28.42 -18.64 0.16
C TRP A 386 27.33 -17.76 0.75
N LEU A 387 26.63 -16.97 -0.08
CA LEU A 387 25.55 -16.08 0.37
C LEU A 387 24.20 -16.81 0.50
N ARG A 388 23.98 -17.93 -0.23
CA ARG A 388 22.71 -18.66 -0.28
C ARG A 388 22.27 -19.17 1.10
N VAL A 389 23.16 -19.84 1.85
CA VAL A 389 22.81 -20.45 3.15
C VAL A 389 22.52 -19.40 4.21
N PRO A 390 23.35 -18.35 4.42
CA PRO A 390 22.99 -17.24 5.33
C PRO A 390 21.63 -16.61 5.00
N MET A 391 21.34 -16.34 3.72
CA MET A 391 20.06 -15.75 3.29
C MET A 391 18.88 -16.71 3.51
N MET A 392 19.05 -18.01 3.38
CA MET A 392 18.05 -19.01 3.73
C MET A 392 17.74 -18.96 5.24
N ILE A 393 18.77 -18.95 6.08
CA ILE A 393 18.61 -18.93 7.56
C ILE A 393 17.91 -17.65 8.01
N THR A 394 18.35 -16.48 7.56
CA THR A 394 17.73 -15.20 7.92
C THR A 394 16.29 -15.11 7.42
N THR A 395 16.01 -15.65 6.23
CA THR A 395 14.65 -15.71 5.67
C THR A 395 13.73 -16.58 6.53
N MET A 396 14.20 -17.73 7.01
CA MET A 396 13.41 -18.57 7.93
C MET A 396 13.22 -17.88 9.28
N LEU A 397 14.20 -17.14 9.76
CA LEU A 397 14.14 -16.45 11.04
C LEU A 397 13.03 -15.37 11.08
N ILE A 398 12.70 -14.72 9.97
CA ILE A 398 11.65 -13.70 9.94
C ILE A 398 10.24 -14.27 10.19
N ALA A 399 10.07 -15.59 10.06
CA ALA A 399 8.84 -16.27 10.44
C ALA A 399 8.56 -16.20 11.96
N VAL A 400 9.60 -16.05 12.78
CA VAL A 400 9.44 -15.98 14.25
C VAL A 400 8.66 -14.74 14.69
N PRO A 401 9.08 -13.49 14.41
CA PRO A 401 8.29 -12.30 14.77
C PRO A 401 6.92 -12.27 14.09
N THR A 402 6.77 -12.86 12.91
CA THR A 402 5.48 -13.00 12.23
C THR A 402 4.58 -13.98 12.98
N GLY A 403 5.10 -15.12 13.42
CA GLY A 403 4.39 -16.10 14.26
C GLY A 403 3.91 -15.49 15.58
N VAL A 404 4.74 -14.68 16.23
CA VAL A 404 4.34 -13.93 17.43
C VAL A 404 3.05 -13.13 17.20
N LYS A 405 2.91 -12.50 16.02
CA LYS A 405 1.69 -11.74 15.69
C LYS A 405 0.47 -12.63 15.52
N ILE A 406 0.60 -13.71 14.75
CA ILE A 406 -0.51 -14.67 14.55
C ILE A 406 -1.00 -15.19 15.93
N PHE A 407 -0.09 -15.67 16.78
CA PHE A 407 -0.47 -16.17 18.10
C PHE A 407 -1.04 -15.06 19.02
N SER A 408 -0.56 -13.83 18.91
CA SER A 408 -1.11 -12.72 19.68
C SER A 408 -2.54 -12.34 19.24
N TRP A 409 -2.84 -12.38 17.94
CA TRP A 409 -4.21 -12.18 17.44
C TRP A 409 -5.13 -13.34 17.89
N LEU A 410 -4.68 -14.59 17.80
CA LEU A 410 -5.43 -15.74 18.32
C LEU A 410 -5.62 -15.63 19.85
N GLY A 411 -4.59 -15.21 20.59
CA GLY A 411 -4.68 -14.94 22.02
C GLY A 411 -5.64 -13.80 22.36
N THR A 412 -5.76 -12.78 21.49
CA THR A 412 -6.75 -11.70 21.64
C THR A 412 -8.17 -12.22 21.40
N LEU A 413 -8.36 -13.09 20.41
CA LEU A 413 -9.65 -13.73 20.13
C LEU A 413 -10.07 -14.72 21.23
N TRP A 414 -9.12 -15.42 21.83
CA TRP A 414 -9.38 -16.44 22.84
C TRP A 414 -10.13 -15.86 24.04
N ARG A 415 -11.33 -16.39 24.33
CA ARG A 415 -12.25 -15.90 25.37
C ARG A 415 -12.67 -14.43 25.21
N GLY A 416 -12.62 -13.87 24.00
CA GLY A 416 -13.18 -12.57 23.68
C GLY A 416 -14.67 -12.64 23.41
N ALA A 417 -15.39 -11.54 23.61
CA ALA A 417 -16.79 -11.37 23.19
C ALA A 417 -16.83 -11.03 21.69
N ILE A 418 -16.67 -12.02 20.84
CA ILE A 418 -16.48 -11.85 19.40
C ILE A 418 -17.78 -11.41 18.71
N HIS A 419 -17.74 -10.25 18.07
CA HIS A 419 -18.80 -9.75 17.20
C HIS A 419 -18.40 -9.94 15.74
N LEU A 420 -19.09 -10.83 15.02
CA LEU A 420 -18.82 -11.15 13.60
C LEU A 420 -19.38 -10.08 12.67
N THR A 421 -18.88 -8.88 12.80
CA THR A 421 -19.10 -7.76 11.89
C THR A 421 -18.28 -7.94 10.62
N THR A 422 -18.62 -7.22 9.55
CA THR A 422 -17.87 -7.28 8.27
C THR A 422 -16.35 -7.03 8.47
N PRO A 423 -15.88 -5.99 9.19
CA PRO A 423 -14.45 -5.81 9.44
C PRO A 423 -13.81 -7.00 10.17
N MET A 424 -14.54 -7.59 11.14
CA MET A 424 -14.03 -8.76 11.87
C MET A 424 -13.91 -10.00 10.99
N LEU A 425 -14.86 -10.23 10.08
CA LEU A 425 -14.80 -11.34 9.13
C LEU A 425 -13.57 -11.19 8.22
N PHE A 426 -13.30 -9.99 7.68
CA PHE A 426 -12.11 -9.75 6.88
C PHE A 426 -10.81 -9.92 7.69
N ALA A 427 -10.79 -9.55 8.97
CA ALA A 427 -9.65 -9.77 9.85
C ALA A 427 -9.40 -11.27 10.12
N LEU A 428 -10.45 -12.07 10.31
CA LEU A 428 -10.35 -13.53 10.44
C LEU A 428 -9.91 -14.20 9.14
N GLY A 429 -10.47 -13.76 8.01
CA GLY A 429 -10.05 -14.19 6.67
C GLY A 429 -8.57 -13.90 6.42
N PHE A 430 -8.11 -12.71 6.81
CA PHE A 430 -6.69 -12.37 6.78
C PHE A 430 -5.84 -13.35 7.57
N ILE A 431 -6.15 -13.62 8.85
CA ILE A 431 -5.38 -14.56 9.67
C ILE A 431 -5.26 -15.91 8.98
N THR A 432 -6.36 -16.43 8.42
CA THR A 432 -6.38 -17.72 7.74
C THR A 432 -5.49 -17.71 6.50
N MET A 433 -5.72 -16.78 5.59
CA MET A 433 -5.03 -16.77 4.30
C MET A 433 -3.58 -16.35 4.42
N PHE A 434 -3.28 -15.38 5.28
CA PHE A 434 -1.90 -14.98 5.52
C PHE A 434 -1.08 -16.08 6.20
N THR A 435 -1.69 -16.89 7.07
CA THR A 435 -1.02 -18.06 7.65
C THR A 435 -0.69 -19.11 6.59
N LEU A 436 -1.63 -19.41 5.68
CA LEU A 436 -1.37 -20.32 4.54
C LEU A 436 -0.28 -19.78 3.61
N GLY A 437 -0.34 -18.48 3.29
CA GLY A 437 0.70 -17.79 2.53
C GLY A 437 2.07 -17.81 3.23
N GLY A 438 2.09 -17.65 4.56
CA GLY A 438 3.32 -17.75 5.36
C GLY A 438 3.95 -19.14 5.34
N ILE A 439 3.13 -20.19 5.40
CA ILE A 439 3.59 -21.60 5.28
C ILE A 439 4.22 -21.83 3.91
N SER A 440 3.56 -21.42 2.83
CA SER A 440 4.15 -21.52 1.47
C SER A 440 5.40 -20.66 1.32
N GLY A 441 5.51 -19.54 2.07
CA GLY A 441 6.71 -18.71 2.15
C GLY A 441 7.89 -19.41 2.81
N ILE A 442 7.65 -20.18 3.88
CA ILE A 442 8.69 -21.03 4.50
C ILE A 442 9.17 -22.08 3.51
N MET A 443 8.27 -22.68 2.72
CA MET A 443 8.66 -23.63 1.66
C MET A 443 9.56 -22.95 0.62
N LEU A 444 9.24 -21.73 0.17
CA LEU A 444 10.06 -20.95 -0.76
C LEU A 444 11.37 -20.43 -0.15
N ALA A 445 11.48 -20.35 1.16
CA ALA A 445 12.74 -20.01 1.85
C ALA A 445 13.76 -21.13 1.78
N VAL A 446 13.34 -22.38 1.58
CA VAL A 446 14.19 -23.58 1.57
C VAL A 446 14.75 -23.83 0.18
N ILE A 447 16.07 -23.70 -0.01
CA ILE A 447 16.74 -23.79 -1.31
C ILE A 447 16.36 -25.04 -2.12
N PRO A 448 16.40 -26.29 -1.59
CA PRO A 448 15.98 -27.48 -2.32
C PRO A 448 14.55 -27.40 -2.87
N VAL A 449 13.62 -26.79 -2.14
CA VAL A 449 12.24 -26.63 -2.59
C VAL A 449 12.12 -25.55 -3.66
N VAL A 450 12.75 -24.37 -3.46
CA VAL A 450 12.62 -23.26 -4.40
C VAL A 450 13.21 -23.56 -5.76
N ILE A 451 14.24 -24.40 -5.84
CA ILE A 451 14.81 -24.84 -7.13
C ILE A 451 13.74 -25.50 -8.01
N HIS A 452 12.83 -26.29 -7.44
CA HIS A 452 11.77 -26.98 -8.18
C HIS A 452 10.57 -26.09 -8.52
N VAL A 453 10.23 -25.14 -7.67
CA VAL A 453 9.00 -24.32 -7.82
C VAL A 453 9.26 -22.89 -8.27
N SER A 454 10.53 -22.49 -8.41
CA SER A 454 10.88 -21.14 -8.89
C SER A 454 10.30 -20.91 -10.30
N ASP A 455 9.76 -19.70 -10.50
CA ASP A 455 9.13 -19.29 -11.76
C ASP A 455 7.95 -20.17 -12.23
N THR A 456 7.32 -20.92 -11.31
CA THR A 456 6.07 -21.63 -11.53
C THR A 456 4.87 -20.89 -10.93
N TYR A 457 3.65 -21.40 -11.20
CA TYR A 457 2.42 -20.90 -10.59
C TYR A 457 2.35 -21.06 -9.06
N PHE A 458 3.23 -21.87 -8.44
CA PHE A 458 3.38 -21.92 -7.00
C PHE A 458 3.76 -20.54 -6.41
N VAL A 459 4.66 -19.83 -7.09
CA VAL A 459 5.05 -18.48 -6.68
C VAL A 459 3.89 -17.50 -6.84
N VAL A 460 3.08 -17.65 -7.90
CA VAL A 460 1.87 -16.81 -8.11
C VAL A 460 0.86 -17.02 -6.99
N ALA A 461 0.61 -18.29 -6.63
CA ALA A 461 -0.25 -18.65 -5.51
C ALA A 461 0.25 -18.03 -4.19
N HIS A 462 1.51 -18.25 -3.85
CA HIS A 462 2.14 -17.70 -2.66
C HIS A 462 2.00 -16.17 -2.58
N ILE A 463 2.39 -15.45 -3.65
CA ILE A 463 2.33 -13.99 -3.69
C ILE A 463 0.90 -13.50 -3.43
N HIS A 464 -0.12 -14.13 -4.03
CA HIS A 464 -1.50 -13.70 -3.83
C HIS A 464 -2.02 -14.04 -2.43
N TYR A 465 -1.64 -15.16 -1.83
CA TYR A 465 -2.01 -15.48 -0.44
C TYR A 465 -1.41 -14.47 0.55
N VAL A 466 -0.14 -14.04 0.36
CA VAL A 466 0.45 -13.04 1.25
C VAL A 466 0.02 -11.61 0.91
N LEU A 467 -0.03 -11.20 -0.37
CA LEU A 467 -0.37 -9.82 -0.73
C LEU A 467 -1.87 -9.60 -0.79
N PHE A 468 -2.65 -10.43 -1.45
CA PHE A 468 -4.09 -10.25 -1.51
C PHE A 468 -4.76 -10.74 -0.23
N GLY A 469 -4.57 -12.00 0.13
CA GLY A 469 -5.08 -12.59 1.37
C GLY A 469 -4.58 -11.89 2.62
N GLY A 470 -3.34 -11.39 2.58
CA GLY A 470 -2.74 -10.56 3.61
C GLY A 470 -3.18 -9.10 3.51
N SER A 471 -2.61 -8.32 2.59
CA SER A 471 -2.80 -6.87 2.56
C SER A 471 -4.22 -6.45 2.18
N VAL A 472 -4.80 -7.01 1.10
CA VAL A 472 -6.08 -6.52 0.58
C VAL A 472 -7.24 -6.86 1.52
N PHE A 473 -7.23 -8.02 2.18
CA PHE A 473 -8.22 -8.33 3.21
C PHE A 473 -8.13 -7.38 4.40
N THR A 474 -6.93 -6.96 4.78
CA THR A 474 -6.76 -5.96 5.85
C THR A 474 -7.19 -4.57 5.40
N ILE A 475 -7.01 -4.20 4.12
CA ILE A 475 -7.53 -2.97 3.54
C ILE A 475 -9.06 -2.95 3.65
N PHE A 476 -9.75 -4.02 3.25
CA PHE A 476 -11.20 -4.11 3.39
C PHE A 476 -11.63 -4.06 4.86
N ALA A 477 -10.94 -4.78 5.76
CA ALA A 477 -11.20 -4.68 7.20
C ALA A 477 -11.11 -3.23 7.68
N GLY A 478 -10.08 -2.49 7.26
CA GLY A 478 -9.88 -1.07 7.60
C GLY A 478 -10.93 -0.16 7.00
N ILE A 479 -11.23 -0.30 5.71
CA ILE A 479 -12.27 0.51 5.03
C ILE A 479 -13.62 0.33 5.73
N TYR A 480 -14.09 -0.91 5.96
CA TYR A 480 -15.35 -1.16 6.66
C TYR A 480 -15.31 -0.65 8.11
N HIS A 481 -14.16 -0.78 8.81
CA HIS A 481 -14.03 -0.31 10.18
C HIS A 481 -14.12 1.21 10.30
N TRP A 482 -13.38 1.97 9.46
CA TRP A 482 -13.36 3.43 9.50
C TRP A 482 -14.35 4.11 8.54
N PHE A 483 -15.12 3.36 7.73
CA PHE A 483 -16.14 3.94 6.86
C PHE A 483 -17.10 4.88 7.61
N PRO A 484 -17.64 4.52 8.80
CA PRO A 484 -18.48 5.43 9.57
C PRO A 484 -17.75 6.73 9.98
N LYS A 485 -16.46 6.62 10.31
CA LYS A 485 -15.64 7.77 10.69
C LYS A 485 -15.36 8.70 9.50
N MET A 486 -15.12 8.12 8.31
CA MET A 486 -14.82 8.87 7.09
C MET A 486 -16.05 9.55 6.48
N THR A 487 -17.21 8.89 6.52
CA THR A 487 -18.40 9.30 5.78
C THR A 487 -19.53 9.85 6.66
N GLY A 488 -19.49 9.59 7.97
CA GLY A 488 -20.60 9.88 8.90
C GLY A 488 -21.82 8.97 8.70
N ARG A 489 -21.67 7.87 7.96
CA ARG A 489 -22.76 6.94 7.64
C ARG A 489 -22.33 5.49 7.86
N MET A 490 -23.31 4.63 8.17
CA MET A 490 -23.09 3.19 8.22
C MET A 490 -23.29 2.58 6.82
N TYR A 491 -22.50 1.57 6.51
CA TYR A 491 -22.71 0.72 5.32
C TYR A 491 -23.74 -0.38 5.59
N ASP A 492 -24.20 -1.05 4.52
CA ASP A 492 -25.06 -2.22 4.65
C ASP A 492 -24.23 -3.44 5.05
N GLU A 493 -24.51 -3.96 6.25
CA GLU A 493 -23.77 -5.06 6.85
C GLU A 493 -23.99 -6.38 6.10
N SER A 494 -25.17 -6.59 5.52
CA SER A 494 -25.49 -7.82 4.77
C SER A 494 -24.71 -7.88 3.47
N LEU A 495 -24.66 -6.76 2.74
CA LEU A 495 -23.82 -6.64 1.54
C LEU A 495 -22.33 -6.76 1.88
N GLY A 496 -21.90 -6.21 3.02
CA GLY A 496 -20.53 -6.36 3.50
C GLY A 496 -20.16 -7.82 3.76
N LYS A 497 -21.02 -8.57 4.43
CA LYS A 497 -20.82 -10.01 4.68
C LYS A 497 -20.88 -10.83 3.39
N LEU A 498 -21.78 -10.50 2.46
CA LEU A 498 -21.83 -11.15 1.16
C LEU A 498 -20.54 -10.93 0.37
N HIS A 499 -20.02 -9.68 0.34
CA HIS A 499 -18.71 -9.36 -0.24
C HIS A 499 -17.59 -10.21 0.40
N PHE A 500 -17.56 -10.32 1.72
CA PHE A 500 -16.56 -11.15 2.41
C PHE A 500 -16.62 -12.61 1.98
N TRP A 501 -17.81 -13.25 2.04
CA TRP A 501 -17.93 -14.67 1.76
C TRP A 501 -17.61 -15.02 0.32
N LEU A 502 -18.09 -14.23 -0.64
CA LEU A 502 -17.73 -14.43 -2.05
C LEU A 502 -16.23 -14.22 -2.27
N SER A 503 -15.65 -13.15 -1.70
CA SER A 503 -14.21 -12.92 -1.81
C SER A 503 -13.41 -14.05 -1.18
N PHE A 504 -13.75 -14.51 0.00
CA PHE A 504 -13.02 -15.56 0.71
C PHE A 504 -13.07 -16.91 -0.02
N VAL A 505 -14.26 -17.33 -0.43
CA VAL A 505 -14.43 -18.63 -1.12
C VAL A 505 -13.73 -18.62 -2.47
N PHE A 506 -14.04 -17.62 -3.32
CA PHE A 506 -13.52 -17.61 -4.68
C PHE A 506 -12.03 -17.20 -4.75
N PHE A 507 -11.52 -16.48 -3.77
CA PHE A 507 -10.06 -16.31 -3.60
C PHE A 507 -9.38 -17.68 -3.45
N ASN A 508 -9.85 -18.51 -2.53
CA ASN A 508 -9.24 -19.82 -2.28
C ASN A 508 -9.40 -20.77 -3.48
N LEU A 509 -10.53 -20.73 -4.19
CA LEU A 509 -10.74 -21.51 -5.41
C LEU A 509 -9.93 -20.99 -6.61
N THR A 510 -9.51 -19.72 -6.60
CA THR A 510 -8.63 -19.14 -7.62
C THR A 510 -7.18 -19.47 -7.34
N PHE A 511 -6.67 -19.12 -6.15
CA PHE A 511 -5.25 -19.17 -5.87
C PHE A 511 -4.80 -20.46 -5.17
N GLY A 512 -5.69 -21.20 -4.52
CA GLY A 512 -5.39 -22.49 -3.92
C GLY A 512 -4.89 -23.52 -4.95
N PRO A 513 -5.66 -23.78 -6.03
CA PRO A 513 -5.25 -24.70 -7.08
C PRO A 513 -3.94 -24.31 -7.81
N MET A 514 -3.59 -23.02 -7.83
CA MET A 514 -2.32 -22.58 -8.42
C MET A 514 -1.08 -23.14 -7.73
N HIS A 515 -1.15 -23.53 -6.45
CA HIS A 515 -0.06 -24.24 -5.79
C HIS A 515 0.17 -25.61 -6.45
N PHE A 516 -0.90 -26.32 -6.77
CA PHE A 516 -0.81 -27.68 -7.35
C PHE A 516 -0.28 -27.62 -8.79
N VAL A 517 -0.86 -26.77 -9.66
CA VAL A 517 -0.34 -26.63 -11.03
C VAL A 517 1.12 -26.14 -11.05
N GLY A 518 1.51 -25.36 -10.03
CA GLY A 518 2.89 -24.89 -9.88
C GLY A 518 3.86 -25.99 -9.46
N VAL A 519 3.46 -26.87 -8.53
CA VAL A 519 4.25 -28.06 -8.14
C VAL A 519 4.38 -29.04 -9.31
N ASP A 520 3.31 -29.18 -10.11
CA ASP A 520 3.30 -30.02 -11.32
C ASP A 520 4.11 -29.38 -12.48
N GLY A 521 4.71 -28.21 -12.27
CA GLY A 521 5.69 -27.60 -13.18
C GLY A 521 5.12 -26.59 -14.17
N MET A 522 3.87 -26.10 -14.02
CA MET A 522 3.35 -25.05 -14.90
C MET A 522 4.13 -23.74 -14.67
N PRO A 523 4.82 -23.20 -15.72
CA PRO A 523 5.52 -21.92 -15.61
C PRO A 523 4.57 -20.75 -15.40
N ARG A 524 5.02 -19.71 -14.69
CA ARG A 524 4.33 -18.42 -14.65
C ARG A 524 4.70 -17.54 -15.85
N ARG A 525 3.92 -16.48 -16.11
CA ARG A 525 4.17 -15.48 -17.17
C ARG A 525 4.15 -16.08 -18.59
N VAL A 526 3.33 -17.08 -18.79
CA VAL A 526 3.14 -17.73 -20.10
C VAL A 526 1.73 -17.44 -20.62
N ALA A 527 1.62 -17.15 -21.92
CA ALA A 527 0.33 -16.93 -22.58
C ALA A 527 -0.37 -18.24 -22.96
N ASP A 528 0.37 -19.34 -22.95
CA ASP A 528 -0.10 -20.68 -23.29
C ASP A 528 0.52 -21.72 -22.35
N TYR A 529 -0.11 -22.91 -22.22
CA TYR A 529 0.31 -23.98 -21.33
C TYR A 529 -0.09 -25.35 -21.86
N ALA A 530 0.55 -26.41 -21.34
CA ALA A 530 0.31 -27.79 -21.77
C ALA A 530 -1.08 -28.30 -21.35
N ASP A 531 -1.73 -29.13 -22.17
CA ASP A 531 -3.08 -29.64 -21.99
C ASP A 531 -3.34 -30.30 -20.63
N GLN A 532 -2.32 -30.88 -20.01
CA GLN A 532 -2.44 -31.49 -18.67
C GLN A 532 -2.91 -30.52 -17.60
N PHE A 533 -2.74 -29.20 -17.76
CA PHE A 533 -3.16 -28.17 -16.82
C PHE A 533 -4.55 -27.60 -17.14
N ALA A 534 -5.22 -28.01 -18.22
CA ALA A 534 -6.45 -27.42 -18.73
C ALA A 534 -7.58 -27.39 -17.70
N THR A 535 -7.85 -28.54 -17.06
CA THR A 535 -8.98 -28.64 -16.10
C THR A 535 -8.81 -27.70 -14.91
N LEU A 536 -7.61 -27.65 -14.30
CA LEU A 536 -7.37 -26.77 -13.16
C LEU A 536 -7.39 -25.30 -13.59
N ASN A 537 -6.84 -24.95 -14.76
CA ASN A 537 -6.91 -23.58 -15.26
C ASN A 537 -8.31 -23.11 -15.59
N ALA A 538 -9.20 -23.99 -16.09
CA ALA A 538 -10.61 -23.67 -16.27
C ALA A 538 -11.30 -23.35 -14.94
N ILE A 539 -11.08 -24.17 -13.90
CA ILE A 539 -11.62 -23.94 -12.54
C ILE A 539 -11.09 -22.61 -11.98
N ILE A 540 -9.78 -22.37 -12.08
CA ILE A 540 -9.12 -21.13 -11.65
C ILE A 540 -9.74 -19.93 -12.37
N SER A 541 -9.97 -20.00 -13.68
CA SER A 541 -10.50 -18.89 -14.47
C SER A 541 -11.96 -18.57 -14.10
N VAL A 542 -12.83 -19.58 -14.02
CA VAL A 542 -14.23 -19.38 -13.58
C VAL A 542 -14.26 -18.78 -12.18
N SER A 543 -13.48 -19.32 -11.25
CA SER A 543 -13.39 -18.82 -9.87
C SER A 543 -12.88 -17.38 -9.81
N SER A 544 -11.93 -17.02 -10.65
CA SER A 544 -11.39 -15.66 -10.70
C SER A 544 -12.41 -14.63 -11.17
N PHE A 545 -13.30 -14.97 -12.12
CA PHE A 545 -14.39 -14.10 -12.54
C PHE A 545 -15.42 -13.88 -11.42
N LEU A 546 -15.79 -14.95 -10.72
CA LEU A 546 -16.70 -14.86 -9.56
C LEU A 546 -16.06 -14.06 -8.41
N PHE A 547 -14.76 -14.22 -8.22
CA PHE A 547 -13.99 -13.39 -7.30
C PHE A 547 -14.00 -11.92 -7.71
N GLY A 548 -13.79 -11.61 -8.98
CA GLY A 548 -13.89 -10.24 -9.52
C GLY A 548 -15.27 -9.61 -9.32
N LEU A 549 -16.35 -10.37 -9.48
CA LEU A 549 -17.72 -9.90 -9.26
C LEU A 549 -17.97 -9.49 -7.79
N SER A 550 -17.28 -10.10 -6.82
CA SER A 550 -17.43 -9.74 -5.41
C SER A 550 -17.09 -8.26 -5.13
N PHE A 551 -16.18 -7.67 -5.91
CA PHE A 551 -15.80 -6.25 -5.76
C PHE A 551 -16.87 -5.29 -6.27
N LEU A 552 -17.74 -5.70 -7.18
CA LEU A 552 -18.89 -4.88 -7.60
C LEU A 552 -19.87 -4.69 -6.43
N ILE A 553 -20.04 -5.73 -5.59
CA ILE A 553 -20.85 -5.65 -4.36
C ILE A 553 -20.23 -4.64 -3.39
N PHE A 554 -18.90 -4.70 -3.21
CA PHE A 554 -18.18 -3.72 -2.39
C PHE A 554 -18.38 -2.29 -2.89
N LEU A 555 -18.14 -2.05 -4.17
CA LEU A 555 -18.29 -0.71 -4.77
C LEU A 555 -19.72 -0.18 -4.63
N TYR A 556 -20.70 -1.04 -4.93
CA TYR A 556 -22.11 -0.68 -4.76
C TYR A 556 -22.42 -0.32 -3.31
N ASN A 557 -22.01 -1.17 -2.35
CA ASN A 557 -22.23 -0.93 -0.93
C ASN A 557 -21.61 0.39 -0.47
N MET A 558 -20.34 0.66 -0.83
CA MET A 558 -19.66 1.90 -0.43
C MET A 558 -20.32 3.14 -1.01
N ILE A 559 -20.66 3.13 -2.31
CA ILE A 559 -21.25 4.30 -2.98
C ILE A 559 -22.69 4.55 -2.50
N ALA A 560 -23.51 3.50 -2.44
CA ALA A 560 -24.91 3.59 -2.01
C ALA A 560 -25.00 4.03 -0.53
N SER A 561 -24.16 3.44 0.32
CA SER A 561 -24.15 3.76 1.75
C SER A 561 -23.60 5.16 2.04
N TRP A 562 -22.61 5.62 1.29
CA TRP A 562 -22.12 6.99 1.43
C TRP A 562 -23.20 8.02 1.09
N ARG A 563 -24.05 7.73 0.08
CA ARG A 563 -25.15 8.63 -0.34
C ARG A 563 -26.37 8.51 0.57
N HIS A 564 -26.79 7.32 0.91
CA HIS A 564 -28.11 7.02 1.49
C HIS A 564 -28.08 6.19 2.78
N GLY A 565 -26.91 5.72 3.23
CA GLY A 565 -26.78 4.91 4.44
C GLY A 565 -27.26 5.65 5.70
N PRO A 566 -27.64 4.91 6.75
CA PRO A 566 -28.01 5.51 8.04
C PRO A 566 -26.88 6.37 8.60
N LYS A 567 -27.22 7.46 9.31
CA LYS A 567 -26.21 8.27 10.00
C LYS A 567 -25.50 7.44 11.07
N ALA A 568 -24.18 7.52 11.08
CA ALA A 568 -23.36 6.83 12.07
C ALA A 568 -23.31 7.63 13.39
N ALA A 569 -23.25 6.91 14.51
CA ALA A 569 -22.83 7.50 15.78
C ALA A 569 -21.34 7.90 15.73
N GLY A 570 -20.91 8.79 16.61
CA GLY A 570 -19.49 9.16 16.72
C GLY A 570 -18.57 7.94 16.97
N ASN A 571 -19.06 6.97 17.74
CA ASN A 571 -18.37 5.70 18.04
C ASN A 571 -19.33 4.50 17.92
N PRO A 572 -19.61 4.02 16.71
CA PRO A 572 -20.54 2.91 16.51
C PRO A 572 -20.00 1.58 17.04
N TRP A 573 -18.68 1.46 17.16
CA TRP A 573 -18.00 0.25 17.59
C TRP A 573 -17.74 0.19 19.10
N ARG A 574 -18.00 1.27 19.86
CA ARG A 574 -17.59 1.41 21.27
C ARG A 574 -16.09 1.13 21.45
N ALA A 575 -15.28 1.64 20.54
CA ALA A 575 -13.83 1.53 20.57
C ALA A 575 -13.24 2.53 21.58
N HIS A 576 -12.04 2.25 22.09
CA HIS A 576 -11.41 3.07 23.14
C HIS A 576 -10.44 4.12 22.60
N SER A 577 -9.88 3.92 21.41
CA SER A 577 -8.87 4.83 20.82
C SER A 577 -9.44 6.21 20.49
N ILE A 578 -8.55 7.22 20.43
CA ILE A 578 -8.91 8.64 20.41
C ILE A 578 -9.77 9.00 19.20
N GLU A 579 -9.50 8.45 18.04
CA GLU A 579 -10.24 8.75 16.81
C GLU A 579 -11.75 8.44 16.94
N TRP A 580 -12.13 7.57 17.87
CA TRP A 580 -13.53 7.24 18.15
C TRP A 580 -14.15 8.10 19.24
N GLN A 581 -13.37 8.99 19.87
CA GLN A 581 -13.86 9.91 20.89
C GLN A 581 -14.33 11.26 20.32
N VAL A 582 -14.21 11.46 19.00
CA VAL A 582 -14.69 12.64 18.27
C VAL A 582 -15.85 12.28 17.35
N SER A 583 -16.53 13.29 16.80
CA SER A 583 -17.66 13.10 15.87
C SER A 583 -17.28 12.30 14.62
N SER A 584 -18.27 11.78 13.92
CA SER A 584 -18.11 11.10 12.62
C SER A 584 -18.98 11.83 11.58
N PRO A 585 -18.36 12.54 10.60
CA PRO A 585 -16.92 12.81 10.41
C PRO A 585 -16.33 13.68 11.52
N PRO A 586 -14.98 13.66 11.67
CA PRO A 586 -14.28 14.56 12.60
C PRO A 586 -14.38 16.03 12.18
N PRO A 587 -14.22 16.98 13.11
CA PRO A 587 -14.05 18.40 12.78
C PRO A 587 -12.90 18.66 11.80
N ILE A 588 -12.89 19.85 11.18
CA ILE A 588 -11.84 20.22 10.21
C ILE A 588 -10.44 20.12 10.85
N PHE A 589 -10.27 20.56 12.08
CA PHE A 589 -9.00 20.50 12.83
C PHE A 589 -8.92 19.30 13.78
N ASN A 590 -9.67 18.23 13.51
CA ASN A 590 -9.72 16.98 14.25
C ASN A 590 -10.34 17.07 15.65
N PHE A 591 -9.96 18.08 16.42
CA PHE A 591 -10.33 18.22 17.83
C PHE A 591 -10.69 19.69 18.14
N ASP A 592 -11.80 19.88 18.84
CA ASP A 592 -12.16 21.21 19.36
C ASP A 592 -11.29 21.59 20.56
N GLU A 593 -10.81 20.59 21.30
CA GLU A 593 -9.89 20.73 22.44
C GLU A 593 -8.78 19.67 22.32
N VAL A 594 -7.54 20.02 22.66
CA VAL A 594 -6.40 19.10 22.59
C VAL A 594 -6.61 17.95 23.57
N PRO A 595 -6.62 16.68 23.10
CA PRO A 595 -6.76 15.54 23.99
C PRO A 595 -5.52 15.34 24.87
N THR A 596 -5.72 14.90 26.11
CA THR A 596 -4.66 14.44 27.01
C THR A 596 -4.78 12.94 27.22
N VAL A 597 -3.76 12.19 26.85
CA VAL A 597 -3.76 10.73 26.95
C VAL A 597 -3.44 10.29 28.37
N VAL A 598 -4.37 9.53 28.96
CA VAL A 598 -4.31 9.09 30.37
C VAL A 598 -4.18 7.57 30.51
N GLY A 599 -4.68 6.77 29.56
CA GLY A 599 -4.67 5.30 29.56
C GLY A 599 -4.10 4.68 28.31
N GLY A 600 -4.17 3.34 28.20
CA GLY A 600 -3.85 2.60 26.99
C GLY A 600 -5.01 2.59 25.98
N PRO A 601 -4.75 2.30 24.69
CA PRO A 601 -5.80 2.30 23.66
C PRO A 601 -6.69 1.04 23.70
N TYR A 602 -6.36 0.01 24.48
CA TYR A 602 -7.01 -1.30 24.44
C TYR A 602 -7.50 -1.79 25.81
N GLU A 603 -7.83 -0.91 26.72
CA GLU A 603 -8.22 -1.26 28.08
C GLU A 603 -9.68 -1.76 28.18
N TYR A 604 -10.09 -2.64 27.25
CA TYR A 604 -11.41 -3.28 27.26
C TYR A 604 -11.61 -4.13 28.50
N GLY A 605 -12.79 -4.00 29.13
CA GLY A 605 -13.14 -4.75 30.33
C GLY A 605 -12.63 -4.13 31.65
N VAL A 606 -11.88 -3.04 31.60
CA VAL A 606 -11.48 -2.26 32.79
C VAL A 606 -12.54 -1.18 33.06
N PRO A 607 -13.24 -1.21 34.20
CA PRO A 607 -14.26 -0.22 34.53
C PRO A 607 -13.67 1.20 34.58
N GLY A 608 -14.30 2.14 33.87
CA GLY A 608 -13.90 3.55 33.85
C GLY A 608 -12.64 3.85 33.02
N ALA A 609 -12.04 2.86 32.32
CA ALA A 609 -10.88 3.09 31.47
C ALA A 609 -11.25 4.00 30.28
N VAL A 610 -10.43 5.03 30.08
CA VAL A 610 -10.48 5.93 28.93
C VAL A 610 -9.07 6.14 28.39
N HIS A 611 -8.93 6.21 27.06
CA HIS A 611 -7.64 6.46 26.43
C HIS A 611 -7.20 7.91 26.59
N ALA A 612 -8.12 8.86 26.37
CA ALA A 612 -7.85 10.29 26.48
C ALA A 612 -9.02 11.03 27.15
N VAL A 613 -8.71 12.19 27.72
CA VAL A 613 -9.67 13.17 28.26
C VAL A 613 -9.52 14.48 27.49
N PHE A 614 -10.63 15.26 27.42
CA PHE A 614 -10.70 16.54 26.73
C PHE A 614 -10.99 17.65 27.75
N GLY A 615 -10.32 18.80 27.61
CA GLY A 615 -10.44 19.93 28.51
C GLY A 615 -9.94 19.67 29.93
N ASP A 616 -10.38 20.48 30.90
CA ASP A 616 -9.99 20.38 32.30
C ASP A 616 -10.62 19.20 33.08
N LYS A 617 -11.20 18.23 32.38
CA LYS A 617 -11.73 17.01 32.99
C LYS A 617 -10.59 16.18 33.57
N LYS A 618 -10.49 16.16 34.91
CA LYS A 618 -9.57 15.28 35.64
C LYS A 618 -9.84 13.85 35.26
N ALA A 619 -8.75 13.08 35.01
CA ALA A 619 -8.85 11.64 34.79
C ALA A 619 -9.69 10.99 35.91
N PRO A 620 -10.58 10.02 35.62
CA PRO A 620 -11.31 9.29 36.65
C PRO A 620 -10.31 8.74 37.68
N VAL A 621 -10.59 8.93 38.96
CA VAL A 621 -9.77 8.38 40.05
C VAL A 621 -9.83 6.86 39.93
N GLY A 622 -8.75 6.23 39.44
CA GLY A 622 -8.67 4.80 39.15
C GLY A 622 -7.81 4.41 37.95
N ALA A 623 -7.48 5.39 37.07
CA ALA A 623 -6.65 5.13 35.86
C ALA A 623 -5.13 5.07 36.13
N ALA A 624 -4.68 5.05 37.38
CA ALA A 624 -3.27 4.92 37.73
C ALA A 624 -2.92 3.43 37.93
N HIS A 625 -2.11 2.92 37.04
CA HIS A 625 -1.28 1.72 37.10
C HIS A 625 -1.51 0.78 38.30
N GLY A 626 -2.43 -0.18 38.18
CA GLY A 626 -2.31 -1.44 38.88
C GLY A 626 -1.28 -2.34 38.17
N PRO A 627 -0.48 -3.14 38.89
CA PRO A 627 0.37 -4.14 38.26
C PRO A 627 -0.49 -5.10 37.43
N ALA A 628 0.09 -5.65 36.36
CA ALA A 628 -0.58 -6.60 35.48
C ALA A 628 -1.23 -7.70 36.34
N PRO A 629 -2.48 -8.12 36.05
CA PRO A 629 -3.11 -9.20 36.81
C PRO A 629 -2.25 -10.46 36.67
N THR A 630 -1.78 -10.96 37.81
CA THR A 630 -1.22 -12.31 37.91
C THR A 630 -2.27 -13.31 37.46
N PRO A 631 -1.92 -14.36 36.71
CA PRO A 631 -2.86 -15.38 36.31
C PRO A 631 -3.50 -15.95 37.58
N ALA A 632 -4.83 -15.98 37.66
CA ALA A 632 -5.58 -16.55 38.76
C ALA A 632 -5.15 -18.01 38.95
N GLY A 633 -4.48 -18.27 40.05
CA GLY A 633 -4.20 -19.60 40.52
C GLY A 633 -5.51 -20.36 40.77
N GLY A 634 -5.44 -21.67 40.57
CA GLY A 634 -6.59 -22.56 40.58
C GLY A 634 -7.45 -22.36 41.86
N GLY A 635 -8.75 -22.27 41.62
CA GLY A 635 -9.73 -22.28 42.69
C GLY A 635 -9.80 -23.63 43.35
N ASP A 636 -9.86 -23.61 44.67
CA ASP A 636 -10.14 -24.78 45.52
C ASP A 636 -11.49 -25.42 45.13
N PRO A 637 -11.62 -26.76 45.27
CA PRO A 637 -12.88 -27.43 45.03
C PRO A 637 -13.91 -27.07 46.12
N PRO A 638 -15.22 -27.03 45.79
CA PRO A 638 -16.25 -26.71 46.77
C PRO A 638 -16.32 -27.81 47.88
N PRO A 639 -16.66 -27.42 49.11
CA PRO A 639 -16.82 -28.37 50.19
C PRO A 639 -18.01 -29.30 49.96
N SER A 640 -17.83 -30.58 50.22
CA SER A 640 -18.88 -31.61 50.24
C SER A 640 -19.88 -31.33 51.35
N GLU A 641 -21.16 -31.21 51.00
CA GLU A 641 -22.27 -31.22 51.97
C GLU A 641 -22.49 -32.62 52.54
N PRO A 642 -23.05 -32.70 53.77
CA PRO A 642 -23.15 -33.95 54.55
C PRO A 642 -24.23 -34.93 54.08
#